data_12c650167a1437286ab48f23bcd72985
#
_entry.id   12c650167a1437286ab48f23bcd72985
#
_cell.length_a   1.000
_cell.length_b   1.000
_cell.length_c   1.000
_cell.angle_alpha   90.00
_cell.angle_beta   90.00
_cell.angle_gamma   90.00
#
_symmetry.space_group_name_H-M   'P 1'
#
loop_
_entity.id
_entity.type
_entity.pdbx_description
1 polymer ?
#
loop_
_entity_poly.entity_id
_entity_poly.type
_entity_poly.pdbx_seq_one_letter_code
_entity_poly.pdbx_strand_id
1 'polypeptide(L)'
;MYISMNWIQEFVDLSGIDLMALIHQFSLSTAEVENEIFMKGSDLSGVVVAEIKSVENHPESKKLHLLKVDCGEADLVDVVCGAPNVRVGMKTAFAKLGAQIGEITIAPRKLAGYTSHGMCCSEKELGLSDNNDGIMDIQEDVAVGTDVKDLWQIDDIVFEVDNKSLTNRPDLWGHYGIAREFAALAKRPLKPMAVVDLEQYKNLPAIDMKIEDPLCQRYSCLTVENITRNVAPMNMRIRLFYCGMRAINLLADLTNYLMLEMGQPMHAFDSRKVEKIRIKRFAEPFTFQTLDKVERNIDENTLMICNGDKPVAIAGIMGGLDSEIVADTTSLTLESATFDAASVRKSTVRLGHRTDASARYEKSLDPEMTVPAIARFVKLLQDADAGMRVTSCLTDERAFEYPKVTLDFDKRFVDRYTGIEISDEHIVSTLTALGFVVRQDGDKFSVDVPSWRATKDVTIKADIIEEITRIYGYDNFDVHTAEAPLYPVREHVEKTTENKVKDILVKRYGLHEVHSYVWQYSDEYKKLGIEVEDNIRLLGAANPNIEVIRRSIVPTQLVQVKGNTAYAPSFGVFEVGRVADGVDENNLAREHKKLCITLFSKVESVETLYFKLRDMLAVTVDDLKHKPLTWVKAEAAHSWEHPKNLNAIVCDGVTLGTIGVAHPVVSKKIDKKAAIVFAEIDIDALANIGAERIKYVEPSRFPGMEQDLTFICDKYEPIKQAIEAANSPLVNKVAVVGTYTDDAGKSITVRIFFSHAERTLTREEVQAVVDGVIADLEKQGVMLKK
;
A
#
# COMPACT_ATOMS: atom_id res chain seq x y z
N MET A 1 4.19 -7.28 -15.31
CA MET A 1 4.38 -6.91 -16.75
C MET A 1 5.31 -7.93 -17.40
N TYR A 2 4.89 -8.50 -18.57
CA TYR A 2 5.70 -9.49 -19.27
C TYR A 2 6.78 -8.85 -20.14
N ILE A 3 7.99 -9.43 -20.10
CA ILE A 3 9.17 -8.97 -20.80
C ILE A 3 9.73 -10.10 -21.67
N SER A 4 9.96 -9.82 -22.95
CA SER A 4 10.52 -10.71 -23.95
C SER A 4 12.03 -10.48 -24.07
N MET A 5 12.83 -11.54 -23.89
CA MET A 5 14.28 -11.46 -24.07
C MET A 5 14.69 -11.25 -25.53
N ASN A 6 13.94 -11.80 -26.48
CA ASN A 6 14.17 -11.50 -27.89
C ASN A 6 14.01 -10.01 -28.20
N TRP A 7 13.03 -9.36 -27.57
CA TRP A 7 12.83 -7.94 -27.75
C TRP A 7 13.95 -7.11 -27.10
N ILE A 8 14.39 -7.52 -25.91
CA ILE A 8 15.55 -6.92 -25.22
C ILE A 8 16.81 -7.01 -26.11
N GLN A 9 17.07 -8.16 -26.75
CA GLN A 9 18.24 -8.41 -27.57
C GLN A 9 18.30 -7.59 -28.87
N GLU A 10 17.21 -6.98 -29.30
CA GLU A 10 17.25 -5.95 -30.34
C GLU A 10 18.06 -4.72 -29.94
N PHE A 11 18.00 -4.36 -28.66
CA PHE A 11 18.63 -3.16 -28.12
C PHE A 11 19.96 -3.41 -27.42
N VAL A 12 20.27 -4.65 -27.07
CA VAL A 12 21.54 -5.03 -26.45
C VAL A 12 21.98 -6.41 -26.96
N ASP A 13 23.25 -6.53 -27.31
CA ASP A 13 23.81 -7.82 -27.69
C ASP A 13 24.18 -8.64 -26.47
N LEU A 14 23.36 -9.66 -26.18
CA LEU A 14 23.54 -10.59 -25.07
C LEU A 14 24.11 -11.95 -25.52
N SER A 15 24.67 -12.04 -26.73
CA SER A 15 25.28 -13.28 -27.24
C SER A 15 26.39 -13.77 -26.32
N GLY A 16 26.38 -15.07 -26.01
CA GLY A 16 27.35 -15.73 -25.13
C GLY A 16 27.12 -15.49 -23.63
N ILE A 17 26.04 -14.82 -23.23
CA ILE A 17 25.69 -14.60 -21.82
C ILE A 17 24.59 -15.59 -21.43
N ASP A 18 24.69 -16.15 -20.23
CA ASP A 18 23.60 -16.94 -19.63
C ASP A 18 22.42 -16.02 -19.27
N LEU A 19 21.35 -16.10 -20.08
CA LEU A 19 20.17 -15.23 -19.93
C LEU A 19 19.43 -15.50 -18.63
N MET A 20 19.40 -16.74 -18.13
CA MET A 20 18.75 -17.07 -16.86
C MET A 20 19.47 -16.46 -15.68
N ALA A 21 20.81 -16.56 -15.66
CA ALA A 21 21.64 -15.90 -14.65
C ALA A 21 21.48 -14.38 -14.70
N LEU A 22 21.41 -13.80 -15.89
CA LEU A 22 21.24 -12.36 -16.08
C LEU A 22 19.85 -11.86 -15.64
N ILE A 23 18.78 -12.62 -15.90
CA ILE A 23 17.41 -12.33 -15.38
C ILE A 23 17.41 -12.39 -13.86
N HIS A 24 18.08 -13.38 -13.28
CA HIS A 24 18.21 -13.46 -11.82
C HIS A 24 18.97 -12.24 -11.25
N GLN A 25 20.05 -11.83 -11.86
CA GLN A 25 20.80 -10.63 -11.48
C GLN A 25 19.93 -9.36 -11.60
N PHE A 26 19.13 -9.24 -12.65
CA PHE A 26 18.17 -8.15 -12.81
C PHE A 26 17.15 -8.12 -11.65
N SER A 27 16.66 -9.29 -11.23
CA SER A 27 15.75 -9.40 -10.10
C SER A 27 16.36 -8.91 -8.78
N LEU A 28 17.64 -9.18 -8.56
CA LEU A 28 18.37 -8.76 -7.35
C LEU A 28 18.76 -7.27 -7.35
N SER A 29 18.89 -6.65 -8.52
CA SER A 29 19.48 -5.30 -8.64
C SER A 29 18.51 -4.22 -9.08
N THR A 30 17.39 -4.58 -9.72
CA THR A 30 16.56 -3.60 -10.43
C THR A 30 15.09 -3.71 -10.07
N ALA A 31 14.45 -4.87 -10.33
CA ALA A 31 13.04 -5.08 -10.06
C ALA A 31 12.74 -6.56 -9.90
N GLU A 32 11.86 -6.89 -8.97
CA GLU A 32 11.47 -8.27 -8.67
C GLU A 32 10.89 -8.97 -9.89
N VAL A 33 11.44 -10.13 -10.21
CA VAL A 33 10.92 -11.04 -11.24
C VAL A 33 10.07 -12.08 -10.54
N GLU A 34 8.81 -12.21 -11.00
CA GLU A 34 7.88 -13.22 -10.51
C GLU A 34 8.38 -14.65 -10.77
N ASN A 35 7.83 -15.62 -10.06
CA ASN A 35 8.37 -16.98 -10.01
C ASN A 35 8.30 -17.76 -11.33
N GLU A 36 7.52 -17.31 -12.32
CA GLU A 36 7.36 -18.02 -13.57
C GLU A 36 8.15 -17.37 -14.71
N ILE A 37 9.06 -18.15 -15.30
CA ILE A 37 9.77 -17.81 -16.53
C ILE A 37 9.28 -18.76 -17.62
N PHE A 38 8.76 -18.21 -18.71
CA PHE A 38 8.14 -18.95 -19.78
C PHE A 38 9.12 -19.18 -20.93
N MET A 39 9.39 -20.45 -21.25
CA MET A 39 10.18 -20.85 -22.42
C MET A 39 9.23 -21.01 -23.61
N LYS A 40 8.88 -19.90 -24.27
CA LYS A 40 7.96 -19.88 -25.40
C LYS A 40 8.57 -20.64 -26.58
N GLY A 41 7.73 -21.33 -27.36
CA GLY A 41 8.14 -22.07 -28.52
C GLY A 41 8.90 -23.38 -28.27
N SER A 42 9.34 -23.66 -27.05
CA SER A 42 10.12 -24.85 -26.71
C SER A 42 9.39 -26.17 -26.98
N ASP A 43 8.06 -26.14 -26.98
CA ASP A 43 7.14 -27.23 -27.22
C ASP A 43 6.62 -27.30 -28.68
N LEU A 44 7.23 -26.52 -29.60
CA LEU A 44 6.93 -26.48 -31.02
C LEU A 44 8.11 -27.02 -31.81
N SER A 45 7.86 -28.06 -32.68
CA SER A 45 8.87 -28.57 -33.59
C SER A 45 8.26 -29.28 -34.80
N GLY A 46 8.98 -29.29 -35.92
CA GLY A 46 8.55 -30.01 -37.13
C GLY A 46 7.38 -29.35 -37.88
N VAL A 47 7.18 -28.06 -37.68
CA VAL A 47 6.19 -27.22 -38.37
C VAL A 47 6.89 -26.43 -39.47
N VAL A 48 6.43 -26.59 -40.71
CA VAL A 48 7.05 -25.98 -41.90
C VAL A 48 6.06 -25.15 -42.69
N VAL A 49 6.55 -24.25 -43.51
CA VAL A 49 5.78 -23.58 -44.54
C VAL A 49 5.37 -24.60 -45.59
N ALA A 50 4.08 -24.71 -45.89
CA ALA A 50 3.59 -25.57 -46.92
C ALA A 50 2.60 -24.85 -47.86
N GLU A 51 2.50 -25.28 -49.10
CA GLU A 51 1.56 -24.73 -50.07
C GLU A 51 0.43 -25.71 -50.36
N ILE A 52 -0.80 -25.25 -50.38
CA ILE A 52 -1.99 -26.03 -50.71
C ILE A 52 -2.08 -26.11 -52.24
N LYS A 53 -1.83 -27.30 -52.82
CA LYS A 53 -1.84 -27.52 -54.28
C LYS A 53 -3.24 -27.88 -54.80
N SER A 54 -4.10 -28.52 -53.99
CA SER A 54 -5.50 -28.77 -54.36
C SER A 54 -6.40 -28.73 -53.13
N VAL A 55 -7.67 -28.38 -53.37
CA VAL A 55 -8.73 -28.34 -52.37
C VAL A 55 -9.96 -29.01 -52.97
N GLU A 56 -10.44 -30.07 -52.36
CA GLU A 56 -11.67 -30.79 -52.74
C GLU A 56 -12.61 -30.80 -51.53
N ASN A 57 -13.92 -30.70 -51.80
CA ASN A 57 -14.90 -30.80 -50.72
C ASN A 57 -15.02 -32.26 -50.27
N HIS A 58 -15.09 -32.49 -48.96
CA HIS A 58 -15.26 -33.82 -48.42
C HIS A 58 -16.66 -34.36 -48.81
N PRO A 59 -16.78 -35.62 -49.39
CA PRO A 59 -18.05 -36.12 -49.94
C PRO A 59 -19.15 -36.29 -48.88
N GLU A 60 -18.76 -36.57 -47.59
CA GLU A 60 -19.70 -36.83 -46.50
C GLU A 60 -19.75 -35.74 -45.45
N SER A 61 -19.01 -34.61 -45.63
CA SER A 61 -18.95 -33.51 -44.64
C SER A 61 -19.04 -32.16 -45.31
N LYS A 62 -19.96 -31.32 -44.86
CA LYS A 62 -20.08 -29.92 -45.34
C LYS A 62 -19.02 -28.97 -44.81
N LYS A 63 -18.24 -29.44 -43.83
CA LYS A 63 -17.22 -28.60 -43.12
C LYS A 63 -15.78 -29.03 -43.40
N LEU A 64 -15.57 -30.22 -43.95
CA LEU A 64 -14.23 -30.75 -44.20
C LEU A 64 -13.83 -30.59 -45.66
N HIS A 65 -12.55 -30.38 -45.87
CA HIS A 65 -11.89 -30.32 -47.18
C HIS A 65 -10.77 -31.36 -47.22
N LEU A 66 -10.60 -31.96 -48.38
CA LEU A 66 -9.48 -32.85 -48.70
C LEU A 66 -8.42 -32.00 -49.43
N LEU A 67 -7.24 -31.93 -48.87
CA LEU A 67 -6.16 -31.10 -49.40
C LEU A 67 -5.01 -31.99 -49.88
N LYS A 68 -4.34 -31.54 -50.95
CA LYS A 68 -2.99 -31.98 -51.32
C LYS A 68 -2.02 -30.84 -50.96
N VAL A 69 -1.11 -31.13 -50.09
CA VAL A 69 -0.22 -30.12 -49.50
C VAL A 69 1.23 -30.44 -49.89
N ASP A 70 1.91 -29.47 -50.42
CA ASP A 70 3.34 -29.47 -50.69
C ASP A 70 4.08 -28.90 -49.45
N CYS A 71 4.81 -29.73 -48.75
CA CYS A 71 5.59 -29.31 -47.55
C CYS A 71 7.10 -29.41 -47.81
N GLY A 72 7.54 -29.38 -49.08
CA GLY A 72 8.97 -29.46 -49.47
C GLY A 72 9.49 -30.90 -49.54
N GLU A 73 8.61 -31.91 -49.53
CA GLU A 73 8.95 -33.32 -49.74
C GLU A 73 8.69 -33.75 -51.20
N ALA A 74 9.19 -34.93 -51.58
CA ALA A 74 9.05 -35.40 -52.96
C ALA A 74 7.57 -35.61 -53.38
N ASP A 75 6.73 -36.07 -52.45
CA ASP A 75 5.33 -36.37 -52.70
C ASP A 75 4.41 -35.37 -51.97
N LEU A 76 3.26 -35.05 -52.56
CA LEU A 76 2.22 -34.25 -51.93
C LEU A 76 1.55 -35.01 -50.77
N VAL A 77 1.32 -34.37 -49.68
CA VAL A 77 0.72 -34.95 -48.49
C VAL A 77 -0.80 -34.81 -48.50
N ASP A 78 -1.51 -35.91 -48.22
CA ASP A 78 -2.97 -35.91 -48.04
C ASP A 78 -3.35 -35.39 -46.64
N VAL A 79 -4.17 -34.34 -46.62
CA VAL A 79 -4.61 -33.67 -45.37
C VAL A 79 -6.11 -33.46 -45.37
N VAL A 80 -6.76 -33.77 -44.26
CA VAL A 80 -8.17 -33.44 -44.04
C VAL A 80 -8.21 -32.16 -43.15
N CYS A 81 -8.78 -31.09 -43.68
CA CYS A 81 -8.83 -29.79 -42.98
C CYS A 81 -10.27 -29.27 -42.82
N GLY A 82 -10.60 -28.76 -41.67
CA GLY A 82 -11.90 -28.14 -41.32
C GLY A 82 -11.93 -26.63 -41.40
N ALA A 83 -10.83 -25.98 -41.77
CA ALA A 83 -10.74 -24.52 -41.76
C ALA A 83 -11.51 -23.90 -42.94
N PRO A 84 -12.22 -22.78 -42.72
CA PRO A 84 -13.06 -22.18 -43.77
C PRO A 84 -12.25 -21.37 -44.80
N ASN A 85 -10.99 -21.06 -44.53
CA ASN A 85 -10.17 -20.16 -45.36
C ASN A 85 -9.23 -20.88 -46.34
N VAL A 86 -9.33 -22.20 -46.43
CA VAL A 86 -8.46 -22.98 -47.34
C VAL A 86 -8.67 -22.61 -48.80
N ARG A 87 -7.58 -22.43 -49.56
CA ARG A 87 -7.59 -22.15 -50.99
C ARG A 87 -6.33 -22.67 -51.69
N VAL A 88 -6.44 -22.97 -52.98
CA VAL A 88 -5.31 -23.38 -53.80
C VAL A 88 -4.30 -22.23 -53.91
N GLY A 89 -3.03 -22.56 -53.77
CA GLY A 89 -1.92 -21.60 -53.77
C GLY A 89 -1.67 -20.89 -52.43
N MET A 90 -2.46 -21.19 -51.40
CA MET A 90 -2.25 -20.64 -50.05
C MET A 90 -1.01 -21.29 -49.43
N LYS A 91 -0.06 -20.46 -48.94
CA LYS A 91 0.99 -20.91 -48.04
C LYS A 91 0.46 -20.89 -46.58
N THR A 92 0.73 -21.96 -45.85
CA THR A 92 0.26 -22.12 -44.46
C THR A 92 1.31 -22.83 -43.61
N ALA A 93 1.21 -22.71 -42.28
CA ALA A 93 2.00 -23.52 -41.37
C ALA A 93 1.46 -24.95 -41.33
N PHE A 94 2.31 -25.91 -41.58
CA PHE A 94 1.99 -27.34 -41.68
C PHE A 94 2.82 -28.18 -40.71
N ALA A 95 2.16 -28.84 -39.80
CA ALA A 95 2.78 -29.77 -38.89
C ALA A 95 2.89 -31.17 -39.56
N LYS A 96 4.12 -31.61 -39.80
CA LYS A 96 4.46 -32.92 -40.34
C LYS A 96 4.13 -34.05 -39.36
N LEU A 97 4.11 -35.29 -39.84
CA LEU A 97 4.05 -36.43 -38.92
C LEU A 97 5.26 -36.44 -37.98
N GLY A 98 5.04 -36.60 -36.70
CA GLY A 98 6.04 -36.50 -35.65
C GLY A 98 6.29 -35.10 -35.13
N ALA A 99 5.67 -34.07 -35.74
CA ALA A 99 5.75 -32.70 -35.22
C ALA A 99 5.15 -32.62 -33.81
N GLN A 100 5.74 -31.78 -32.99
CA GLN A 100 5.25 -31.46 -31.63
C GLN A 100 4.57 -30.10 -31.62
N ILE A 101 3.37 -30.01 -31.08
CA ILE A 101 2.62 -28.77 -30.87
C ILE A 101 2.05 -28.82 -29.44
N GLY A 102 2.70 -28.12 -28.52
CA GLY A 102 2.39 -28.22 -27.08
C GLY A 102 2.52 -29.69 -26.63
N GLU A 103 1.48 -30.22 -26.03
CA GLU A 103 1.45 -31.62 -25.56
C GLU A 103 1.10 -32.66 -26.68
N ILE A 104 0.82 -32.19 -27.90
CA ILE A 104 0.31 -33.04 -28.99
C ILE A 104 1.46 -33.39 -29.93
N THR A 105 1.65 -34.71 -30.16
CA THR A 105 2.50 -35.22 -31.25
C THR A 105 1.62 -35.59 -32.46
N ILE A 106 1.93 -35.03 -33.61
CA ILE A 106 1.16 -35.23 -34.83
C ILE A 106 1.35 -36.67 -35.34
N ALA A 107 0.25 -37.39 -35.43
CA ALA A 107 0.20 -38.77 -35.96
C ALA A 107 -0.88 -38.89 -37.03
N PRO A 108 -0.82 -39.91 -37.92
CA PRO A 108 -1.85 -40.12 -38.90
C PRO A 108 -3.23 -40.29 -38.24
N ARG A 109 -4.22 -39.50 -38.68
CA ARG A 109 -5.55 -39.47 -38.06
C ARG A 109 -6.64 -39.67 -39.09
N LYS A 110 -7.53 -40.67 -38.87
CA LYS A 110 -8.67 -40.88 -39.73
C LYS A 110 -9.83 -39.94 -39.35
N LEU A 111 -10.27 -39.12 -40.30
CA LEU A 111 -11.36 -38.14 -40.14
C LEU A 111 -12.41 -38.40 -41.22
N ALA A 112 -13.63 -38.77 -40.84
CA ALA A 112 -14.76 -39.03 -41.72
C ALA A 112 -14.41 -39.96 -42.92
N GLY A 113 -13.61 -41.01 -42.69
CA GLY A 113 -13.25 -42.00 -43.72
C GLY A 113 -11.89 -41.77 -44.42
N TYR A 114 -11.34 -40.60 -44.37
CA TYR A 114 -10.04 -40.22 -44.96
C TYR A 114 -8.95 -40.09 -43.92
N THR A 115 -7.72 -40.46 -44.25
CA THR A 115 -6.57 -40.31 -43.30
C THR A 115 -5.83 -39.04 -43.61
N SER A 116 -5.68 -38.16 -42.58
CA SER A 116 -4.82 -37.02 -42.65
C SER A 116 -3.39 -37.41 -42.21
N HIS A 117 -2.41 -37.02 -42.99
CA HIS A 117 -0.98 -37.28 -42.77
C HIS A 117 -0.21 -36.02 -42.30
N GLY A 118 -0.87 -35.17 -41.56
CA GLY A 118 -0.37 -33.95 -40.98
C GLY A 118 -1.49 -32.97 -40.62
N MET A 119 -1.16 -31.77 -40.23
CA MET A 119 -2.12 -30.76 -39.80
C MET A 119 -1.72 -29.38 -40.28
N CYS A 120 -2.62 -28.72 -41.07
CA CYS A 120 -2.49 -27.27 -41.28
C CYS A 120 -2.95 -26.55 -40.00
N CYS A 121 -2.14 -25.64 -39.53
CA CYS A 121 -2.26 -25.04 -38.18
C CYS A 121 -2.79 -23.61 -38.25
N SER A 122 -3.61 -23.25 -37.27
CA SER A 122 -3.94 -21.86 -36.94
C SER A 122 -2.82 -21.22 -36.10
N GLU A 123 -2.83 -19.92 -35.99
CA GLU A 123 -1.88 -19.18 -35.10
C GLU A 123 -2.06 -19.60 -33.64
N LYS A 124 -3.31 -19.85 -33.23
CA LYS A 124 -3.63 -20.29 -31.87
C LYS A 124 -3.07 -21.67 -31.54
N GLU A 125 -3.19 -22.61 -32.46
CA GLU A 125 -2.65 -23.97 -32.28
C GLU A 125 -1.13 -23.94 -32.14
N LEU A 126 -0.44 -23.03 -32.83
CA LEU A 126 1.01 -22.83 -32.72
C LEU A 126 1.42 -21.99 -31.48
N GLY A 127 0.46 -21.46 -30.72
CA GLY A 127 0.75 -20.60 -29.56
C GLY A 127 1.30 -19.22 -29.93
N LEU A 128 1.02 -18.71 -31.13
CA LEU A 128 1.53 -17.44 -31.66
C LEU A 128 0.55 -16.27 -31.54
N SER A 129 -0.74 -16.57 -31.44
CA SER A 129 -1.80 -15.60 -31.13
C SER A 129 -3.04 -16.34 -30.63
N ASP A 130 -4.11 -15.64 -30.35
CA ASP A 130 -5.43 -16.22 -30.03
C ASP A 130 -6.35 -16.38 -31.26
N ASN A 131 -5.84 -16.07 -32.45
CA ASN A 131 -6.56 -16.19 -33.71
C ASN A 131 -6.80 -17.66 -34.09
N ASN A 132 -8.06 -18.07 -34.20
CA ASN A 132 -8.51 -19.41 -34.54
C ASN A 132 -9.59 -19.40 -35.62
N ASP A 133 -9.69 -18.32 -36.42
CA ASP A 133 -10.75 -18.18 -37.46
C ASP A 133 -10.48 -19.05 -38.68
N GLY A 134 -9.27 -19.59 -38.83
CA GLY A 134 -8.84 -20.48 -39.85
C GLY A 134 -7.39 -20.94 -39.72
N ILE A 135 -6.87 -21.62 -40.69
CA ILE A 135 -5.43 -21.93 -40.74
C ILE A 135 -4.63 -20.66 -41.09
N MET A 136 -3.40 -20.65 -40.64
CA MET A 136 -2.48 -19.51 -40.83
C MET A 136 -2.27 -19.23 -42.32
N ASP A 137 -2.41 -17.98 -42.75
CA ASP A 137 -2.22 -17.49 -44.11
C ASP A 137 -0.89 -16.75 -44.21
N ILE A 138 0.13 -17.43 -44.75
CA ILE A 138 1.49 -16.89 -44.84
C ILE A 138 1.62 -16.08 -46.15
N GLN A 139 1.76 -14.77 -46.05
CA GLN A 139 1.84 -13.87 -47.19
C GLN A 139 3.29 -13.57 -47.62
N GLU A 140 4.26 -13.95 -46.81
CA GLU A 140 5.68 -13.78 -47.08
C GLU A 140 6.11 -14.68 -48.27
N ASP A 141 7.01 -14.16 -49.09
CA ASP A 141 7.59 -14.95 -50.20
C ASP A 141 8.72 -15.88 -49.69
N VAL A 142 8.32 -16.99 -49.10
CA VAL A 142 9.19 -17.97 -48.46
C VAL A 142 9.07 -19.31 -49.16
N ALA A 143 10.19 -20.03 -49.23
CA ALA A 143 10.23 -21.37 -49.81
C ALA A 143 9.40 -22.39 -49.00
N VAL A 144 8.71 -23.27 -49.71
CA VAL A 144 8.02 -24.42 -49.11
C VAL A 144 9.05 -25.34 -48.45
N GLY A 145 8.74 -25.85 -47.25
CA GLY A 145 9.63 -26.68 -46.44
C GLY A 145 10.48 -25.89 -45.43
N THR A 146 10.46 -24.53 -45.45
CA THR A 146 11.14 -23.70 -44.43
C THR A 146 10.49 -23.92 -43.07
N ASP A 147 11.29 -24.15 -42.02
CA ASP A 147 10.79 -24.22 -40.66
C ASP A 147 10.21 -22.87 -40.22
N VAL A 148 9.05 -22.85 -39.55
CA VAL A 148 8.42 -21.61 -39.10
C VAL A 148 9.28 -20.86 -38.06
N LYS A 149 10.17 -21.57 -37.35
CA LYS A 149 11.11 -20.96 -36.41
C LYS A 149 12.27 -20.22 -37.10
N ASP A 150 12.60 -20.62 -38.35
CA ASP A 150 13.56 -19.89 -39.17
C ASP A 150 12.95 -18.58 -39.73
N LEU A 151 11.63 -18.55 -39.84
CA LEU A 151 10.90 -17.42 -40.39
C LEU A 151 10.55 -16.37 -39.33
N TRP A 152 10.16 -16.82 -38.14
CA TRP A 152 9.74 -15.93 -37.06
C TRP A 152 10.45 -16.25 -35.75
N GLN A 153 10.53 -15.23 -34.87
CA GLN A 153 11.14 -15.32 -33.53
C GLN A 153 10.17 -16.02 -32.53
N ILE A 154 9.92 -17.31 -32.75
CA ILE A 154 8.99 -18.11 -31.97
C ILE A 154 9.59 -18.52 -30.62
N ASP A 155 10.87 -18.98 -30.63
CA ASP A 155 11.57 -19.32 -29.40
C ASP A 155 11.93 -18.05 -28.62
N ASP A 156 11.43 -17.91 -27.39
CA ASP A 156 11.70 -16.76 -26.57
C ASP A 156 11.68 -17.12 -25.07
N ILE A 157 12.42 -16.37 -24.28
CA ILE A 157 12.34 -16.38 -22.83
C ILE A 157 11.51 -15.18 -22.42
N VAL A 158 10.37 -15.43 -21.78
CA VAL A 158 9.48 -14.39 -21.29
C VAL A 158 9.36 -14.50 -19.78
N PHE A 159 9.51 -13.39 -19.07
CA PHE A 159 9.38 -13.34 -17.63
C PHE A 159 8.46 -12.19 -17.19
N GLU A 160 7.91 -12.29 -16.00
CA GLU A 160 7.05 -11.25 -15.45
C GLU A 160 7.78 -10.43 -14.39
N VAL A 161 7.75 -9.11 -14.54
CA VAL A 161 8.26 -8.15 -13.56
C VAL A 161 7.11 -7.66 -12.69
N ASP A 162 7.27 -7.66 -11.35
CA ASP A 162 6.28 -7.09 -10.41
C ASP A 162 6.16 -5.58 -10.60
N ASN A 163 4.96 -5.15 -10.95
CA ASN A 163 4.68 -3.74 -11.21
C ASN A 163 4.85 -2.84 -9.97
N LYS A 164 4.84 -3.39 -8.75
CA LYS A 164 5.09 -2.62 -7.52
C LYS A 164 6.54 -2.18 -7.42
N SER A 165 7.46 -3.03 -7.90
CA SER A 165 8.89 -2.73 -7.95
C SER A 165 9.24 -1.61 -8.93
N LEU A 166 8.33 -1.23 -9.84
CA LEU A 166 8.52 -0.20 -10.87
C LEU A 166 7.82 1.13 -10.54
N THR A 167 7.33 1.32 -9.31
CA THR A 167 6.46 2.47 -8.99
C THR A 167 7.16 3.82 -9.13
N ASN A 168 8.45 3.91 -8.83
CA ASN A 168 9.29 5.11 -8.95
C ASN A 168 10.06 5.17 -10.29
N ARG A 169 10.01 4.12 -11.10
CA ARG A 169 10.78 3.94 -12.32
C ARG A 169 9.90 3.97 -13.57
N PRO A 170 9.38 5.16 -13.99
CA PRO A 170 8.55 5.26 -15.20
C PRO A 170 9.26 4.78 -16.47
N ASP A 171 10.58 4.87 -16.52
CA ASP A 171 11.41 4.40 -17.62
C ASP A 171 11.40 2.87 -17.82
N LEU A 172 11.12 2.11 -16.77
CA LEU A 172 11.10 0.63 -16.82
C LEU A 172 9.74 0.03 -17.22
N TRP A 173 8.75 0.86 -17.55
CA TRP A 173 7.45 0.39 -18.02
C TRP A 173 7.42 0.01 -19.52
N GLY A 174 8.62 -0.16 -20.10
CA GLY A 174 8.82 -0.62 -21.48
C GLY A 174 10.14 -1.35 -21.66
N HIS A 175 10.23 -2.17 -22.71
CA HIS A 175 11.39 -3.03 -23.02
C HIS A 175 12.69 -2.24 -23.21
N TYR A 176 12.63 -1.02 -23.78
CA TYR A 176 13.84 -0.22 -24.02
C TYR A 176 14.49 0.27 -22.72
N GLY A 177 13.70 0.67 -21.73
CA GLY A 177 14.23 1.01 -20.40
C GLY A 177 14.82 -0.20 -19.69
N ILE A 178 14.14 -1.34 -19.75
CA ILE A 178 14.65 -2.61 -19.21
C ILE A 178 15.90 -3.06 -19.96
N ALA A 179 15.98 -2.90 -21.28
CA ALA A 179 17.18 -3.20 -22.06
C ALA A 179 18.39 -2.36 -21.62
N ARG A 180 18.16 -1.12 -21.16
CA ARG A 180 19.23 -0.27 -20.58
C ARG A 180 19.79 -0.89 -19.30
N GLU A 181 18.93 -1.43 -18.46
CA GLU A 181 19.36 -2.13 -17.23
C GLU A 181 20.16 -3.40 -17.59
N PHE A 182 19.66 -4.22 -18.51
CA PHE A 182 20.37 -5.40 -18.98
C PHE A 182 21.71 -5.04 -19.62
N ALA A 183 21.78 -3.93 -20.36
CA ALA A 183 23.03 -3.43 -20.95
C ALA A 183 24.05 -3.08 -19.86
N ALA A 184 23.61 -2.39 -18.80
CA ALA A 184 24.47 -2.04 -17.66
C ALA A 184 24.95 -3.29 -16.91
N LEU A 185 24.07 -4.22 -16.59
CA LEU A 185 24.39 -5.48 -15.90
C LEU A 185 25.33 -6.36 -16.72
N ALA A 186 25.07 -6.50 -18.02
CA ALA A 186 25.88 -7.28 -18.94
C ALA A 186 27.18 -6.58 -19.36
N LYS A 187 27.37 -5.31 -18.98
CA LYS A 187 28.49 -4.44 -19.43
C LYS A 187 28.60 -4.40 -20.96
N ARG A 188 27.47 -4.27 -21.63
CA ARG A 188 27.34 -4.17 -23.08
C ARG A 188 26.74 -2.79 -23.46
N PRO A 189 27.03 -2.26 -24.64
CA PRO A 189 26.45 -1.02 -25.09
C PRO A 189 24.96 -1.19 -25.42
N LEU A 190 24.13 -0.24 -24.97
CA LEU A 190 22.75 -0.11 -25.42
C LEU A 190 22.74 0.46 -26.85
N LYS A 191 22.07 -0.21 -27.79
CA LYS A 191 21.87 0.27 -29.15
C LYS A 191 20.80 1.39 -29.16
N PRO A 192 21.02 2.47 -29.91
CA PRO A 192 20.00 3.51 -30.05
C PRO A 192 18.77 2.95 -30.78
N MET A 193 17.60 3.42 -30.39
CA MET A 193 16.34 3.07 -31.04
C MET A 193 16.31 3.70 -32.45
N ALA A 194 15.95 2.92 -33.46
CA ALA A 194 15.78 3.43 -34.84
C ALA A 194 14.53 4.28 -34.93
N VAL A 195 14.66 5.56 -35.28
CA VAL A 195 13.60 6.55 -35.41
C VAL A 195 13.72 7.30 -36.74
N VAL A 196 12.65 7.95 -37.17
CA VAL A 196 12.73 8.89 -38.31
C VAL A 196 13.18 10.26 -37.84
N ASP A 197 13.86 11.00 -38.73
CA ASP A 197 14.09 12.43 -38.50
C ASP A 197 12.81 13.23 -38.83
N LEU A 198 12.12 13.75 -37.81
CA LEU A 198 10.90 14.51 -37.97
C LEU A 198 11.13 15.90 -38.61
N GLU A 199 12.37 16.43 -38.59
CA GLU A 199 12.70 17.73 -39.21
C GLU A 199 12.47 17.72 -40.72
N GLN A 200 12.54 16.57 -41.38
CA GLN A 200 12.24 16.43 -42.82
C GLN A 200 10.80 16.85 -43.16
N TYR A 201 9.89 16.84 -42.20
CA TYR A 201 8.47 17.15 -42.37
C TYR A 201 8.09 18.58 -41.94
N LYS A 202 9.03 19.40 -41.46
CA LYS A 202 8.77 20.74 -40.88
C LYS A 202 8.04 21.74 -41.77
N ASN A 203 8.07 21.54 -43.08
CA ASN A 203 7.41 22.43 -44.05
C ASN A 203 5.94 21.99 -44.34
N LEU A 204 5.46 20.91 -43.75
CA LEU A 204 4.08 20.49 -43.88
C LEU A 204 3.17 21.30 -42.94
N PRO A 205 1.85 21.28 -43.14
CA PRO A 205 0.91 21.99 -42.29
C PRO A 205 0.94 21.50 -40.84
N ALA A 206 0.81 22.43 -39.91
CA ALA A 206 0.62 22.09 -38.52
C ALA A 206 -0.84 21.68 -38.22
N ILE A 207 -1.04 20.84 -37.22
CA ILE A 207 -2.36 20.45 -36.72
C ILE A 207 -2.87 21.58 -35.80
N ASP A 208 -4.16 21.92 -35.89
CA ASP A 208 -4.80 22.86 -34.95
C ASP A 208 -4.99 22.18 -33.57
N MET A 209 -3.95 22.28 -32.75
CA MET A 209 -3.89 21.68 -31.42
C MET A 209 -3.57 22.72 -30.35
N LYS A 210 -4.21 22.62 -29.15
CA LYS A 210 -3.96 23.52 -28.03
C LYS A 210 -4.18 22.81 -26.68
N ILE A 211 -3.24 22.98 -25.76
CA ILE A 211 -3.40 22.63 -24.36
C ILE A 211 -4.13 23.79 -23.65
N GLU A 212 -5.36 23.55 -23.17
CA GLU A 212 -6.18 24.52 -22.45
C GLU A 212 -6.20 24.28 -20.93
N ASP A 213 -5.65 23.13 -20.47
CA ASP A 213 -5.59 22.75 -19.06
C ASP A 213 -4.17 22.28 -18.67
N PRO A 214 -3.58 22.83 -17.60
CA PRO A 214 -2.21 22.51 -17.18
C PRO A 214 -2.02 21.05 -16.69
N LEU A 215 -3.09 20.28 -16.52
CA LEU A 215 -3.00 18.84 -16.23
C LEU A 215 -2.48 18.04 -17.44
N CYS A 216 -2.47 18.61 -18.65
CA CYS A 216 -1.71 18.09 -19.78
C CYS A 216 -0.33 18.75 -19.77
N GLN A 217 0.72 17.97 -19.52
CA GLN A 217 2.09 18.48 -19.39
C GLN A 217 2.75 18.72 -20.74
N ARG A 218 2.53 17.83 -21.69
CA ARG A 218 2.99 17.93 -23.07
C ARG A 218 2.05 17.14 -23.99
N TYR A 219 1.82 17.65 -25.16
CA TYR A 219 1.04 16.98 -26.20
C TYR A 219 1.74 17.13 -27.55
N SER A 220 2.08 16.00 -28.16
CA SER A 220 2.72 15.93 -29.47
C SER A 220 1.81 15.16 -30.41
N CYS A 221 1.59 15.68 -31.61
CA CYS A 221 0.76 15.03 -32.62
C CYS A 221 1.32 15.18 -34.05
N LEU A 222 0.95 14.22 -34.90
CA LEU A 222 1.38 14.16 -36.29
C LEU A 222 0.35 13.37 -37.11
N THR A 223 0.07 13.78 -38.35
CA THR A 223 -0.86 13.11 -39.25
C THR A 223 -0.13 12.28 -40.30
N VAL A 224 -0.62 11.05 -40.50
CA VAL A 224 -0.17 10.13 -41.56
C VAL A 224 -1.34 9.67 -42.42
N GLU A 225 -1.12 9.44 -43.69
CA GLU A 225 -2.14 9.05 -44.67
C GLU A 225 -1.64 7.92 -45.59
N ASN A 226 -2.53 7.45 -46.46
CA ASN A 226 -2.28 6.39 -47.43
C ASN A 226 -1.82 5.08 -46.80
N ILE A 227 -2.45 4.72 -45.67
CA ILE A 227 -2.22 3.45 -45.01
C ILE A 227 -2.96 2.38 -45.82
N THR A 228 -2.23 1.37 -46.30
CA THR A 228 -2.74 0.29 -47.16
C THR A 228 -2.77 -1.08 -46.48
N ARG A 229 -1.99 -1.24 -45.43
CA ARG A 229 -1.95 -2.50 -44.68
C ARG A 229 -2.79 -2.42 -43.40
N ASN A 230 -3.48 -3.52 -43.13
CA ASN A 230 -4.33 -3.63 -41.92
C ASN A 230 -3.83 -4.65 -40.89
N VAL A 231 -2.85 -5.47 -41.25
CA VAL A 231 -2.32 -6.51 -40.36
C VAL A 231 -0.86 -6.21 -40.04
N ALA A 232 -0.51 -6.30 -38.75
CA ALA A 232 0.85 -6.09 -38.28
C ALA A 232 1.78 -7.26 -38.68
N PRO A 233 3.09 -7.04 -38.87
CA PRO A 233 4.06 -8.07 -39.11
C PRO A 233 4.02 -9.17 -38.04
N MET A 234 4.25 -10.44 -38.44
CA MET A 234 4.05 -11.58 -37.55
C MET A 234 4.91 -11.50 -36.26
N ASN A 235 6.18 -11.13 -36.37
CA ASN A 235 7.03 -10.95 -35.18
C ASN A 235 6.47 -9.90 -34.19
N MET A 236 5.84 -8.84 -34.69
CA MET A 236 5.19 -7.84 -33.82
C MET A 236 3.98 -8.46 -33.09
N ARG A 237 3.16 -9.26 -33.80
CA ARG A 237 2.00 -9.93 -33.24
C ARG A 237 2.38 -11.00 -32.22
N ILE A 238 3.44 -11.78 -32.48
CA ILE A 238 4.01 -12.76 -31.53
C ILE A 238 4.44 -12.04 -30.25
N ARG A 239 5.22 -10.95 -30.35
CA ARG A 239 5.68 -10.17 -29.18
C ARG A 239 4.52 -9.61 -28.37
N LEU A 240 3.52 -9.02 -29.02
CA LEU A 240 2.33 -8.55 -28.34
C LEU A 240 1.64 -9.68 -27.57
N PHE A 241 1.45 -10.83 -28.23
CA PHE A 241 0.80 -11.99 -27.62
C PHE A 241 1.61 -12.54 -26.43
N TYR A 242 2.92 -12.68 -26.56
CA TYR A 242 3.81 -13.15 -25.50
C TYR A 242 3.84 -12.17 -24.31
N CYS A 243 3.67 -10.90 -24.57
CA CYS A 243 3.54 -9.85 -23.53
C CYS A 243 2.10 -9.63 -23.04
N GLY A 244 1.16 -10.54 -23.36
CA GLY A 244 -0.21 -10.54 -22.84
C GLY A 244 -1.17 -9.58 -23.54
N MET A 245 -0.80 -9.06 -24.73
CA MET A 245 -1.65 -8.20 -25.54
C MET A 245 -2.17 -8.90 -26.78
N ARG A 246 -3.46 -8.70 -27.05
CA ARG A 246 -4.09 -9.22 -28.25
C ARG A 246 -3.78 -8.32 -29.45
N ALA A 247 -3.31 -8.90 -30.56
CA ALA A 247 -3.22 -8.20 -31.84
C ALA A 247 -4.65 -7.99 -32.43
N ILE A 248 -4.90 -6.79 -32.95
CA ILE A 248 -6.21 -6.35 -33.47
C ILE A 248 -6.12 -5.94 -34.94
N ASN A 249 -5.32 -4.93 -35.21
CA ASN A 249 -4.99 -4.41 -36.55
C ASN A 249 -3.68 -3.63 -36.49
N LEU A 250 -3.04 -3.37 -37.62
CA LEU A 250 -1.72 -2.72 -37.68
C LEU A 250 -1.62 -1.44 -36.83
N LEU A 251 -2.63 -0.60 -36.86
CA LEU A 251 -2.56 0.72 -36.19
C LEU A 251 -2.72 0.62 -34.68
N ALA A 252 -3.67 -0.17 -34.20
CA ALA A 252 -3.84 -0.44 -32.78
C ALA A 252 -2.65 -1.26 -32.23
N ASP A 253 -2.15 -2.21 -33.01
CA ASP A 253 -0.99 -3.03 -32.65
C ASP A 253 0.27 -2.19 -32.51
N LEU A 254 0.49 -1.22 -33.37
CA LEU A 254 1.61 -0.26 -33.30
C LEU A 254 1.55 0.62 -32.04
N THR A 255 0.37 1.12 -31.66
CA THR A 255 0.25 1.91 -30.42
C THR A 255 0.53 1.06 -29.18
N ASN A 256 0.01 -0.17 -29.15
CA ASN A 256 0.26 -1.13 -28.07
C ASN A 256 1.73 -1.58 -28.04
N TYR A 257 2.32 -1.81 -29.21
CA TYR A 257 3.72 -2.21 -29.35
C TYR A 257 4.65 -1.13 -28.78
N LEU A 258 4.42 0.14 -29.16
CA LEU A 258 5.20 1.27 -28.63
C LEU A 258 5.02 1.47 -27.14
N MET A 259 3.82 1.31 -26.64
CA MET A 259 3.60 1.35 -25.19
C MET A 259 4.41 0.27 -24.44
N LEU A 260 4.52 -0.95 -24.99
CA LEU A 260 5.36 -2.00 -24.43
C LEU A 260 6.85 -1.81 -24.73
N GLU A 261 7.21 -1.20 -25.85
CA GLU A 261 8.61 -0.96 -26.22
C GLU A 261 9.23 0.18 -25.40
N MET A 262 8.54 1.32 -25.32
CA MET A 262 9.06 2.57 -24.75
C MET A 262 8.50 2.93 -23.37
N GLY A 263 7.40 2.28 -22.94
CA GLY A 263 6.67 2.71 -21.75
C GLY A 263 5.80 3.95 -21.98
N GLN A 264 5.76 4.50 -23.19
CA GLN A 264 4.99 5.68 -23.57
C GLN A 264 3.69 5.25 -24.28
N PRO A 265 2.52 5.38 -23.61
CA PRO A 265 1.26 5.11 -24.29
C PRO A 265 1.02 6.13 -25.41
N MET A 266 0.47 5.65 -26.51
CA MET A 266 0.05 6.47 -27.64
C MET A 266 -1.41 6.20 -27.98
N HIS A 267 -2.03 7.18 -28.65
CA HIS A 267 -3.34 6.99 -29.23
C HIS A 267 -3.34 7.42 -30.69
N ALA A 268 -4.24 6.85 -31.46
CA ALA A 268 -4.41 7.19 -32.86
C ALA A 268 -5.89 7.46 -33.13
N PHE A 269 -6.20 8.62 -33.64
CA PHE A 269 -7.53 9.02 -34.06
C PHE A 269 -7.67 8.88 -35.57
N ASP A 270 -8.82 8.47 -36.04
CA ASP A 270 -9.18 8.59 -37.45
C ASP A 270 -9.21 10.08 -37.84
N SER A 271 -8.32 10.52 -38.74
CA SER A 271 -8.18 11.95 -39.10
C SER A 271 -9.46 12.54 -39.69
N ARG A 272 -10.36 11.72 -40.23
CA ARG A 272 -11.67 12.13 -40.72
C ARG A 272 -12.61 12.61 -39.61
N LYS A 273 -12.33 12.20 -38.37
CA LYS A 273 -13.19 12.41 -37.18
C LYS A 273 -12.64 13.45 -36.22
N VAL A 274 -11.32 13.72 -36.26
CA VAL A 274 -10.64 14.63 -35.32
C VAL A 274 -9.75 15.58 -36.10
N GLU A 275 -10.20 16.84 -36.19
CA GLU A 275 -9.51 17.91 -36.95
C GLU A 275 -8.86 18.94 -36.01
N LYS A 276 -9.49 19.22 -34.85
CA LYS A 276 -9.07 20.26 -33.90
C LYS A 276 -8.87 19.68 -32.53
N ILE A 277 -7.65 19.58 -32.07
CA ILE A 277 -7.36 18.96 -30.76
C ILE A 277 -7.35 20.03 -29.69
N ARG A 278 -8.15 19.82 -28.64
CA ARG A 278 -8.19 20.64 -27.42
C ARG A 278 -8.13 19.74 -26.19
N ILE A 279 -7.26 20.05 -25.26
CA ILE A 279 -7.11 19.29 -24.03
C ILE A 279 -7.63 20.15 -22.88
N LYS A 280 -8.78 19.78 -22.30
CA LYS A 280 -9.48 20.58 -21.30
C LYS A 280 -10.36 19.74 -20.37
N ARG A 281 -10.79 20.35 -19.26
CA ARG A 281 -11.86 19.85 -18.41
C ARG A 281 -13.16 20.59 -18.69
N PHE A 282 -14.28 19.99 -18.28
CA PHE A 282 -15.62 20.56 -18.41
C PHE A 282 -16.15 20.95 -17.03
N ALA A 283 -16.81 22.09 -16.91
CA ALA A 283 -17.39 22.53 -15.64
C ALA A 283 -18.62 21.72 -15.22
N GLU A 284 -19.39 21.22 -16.20
CA GLU A 284 -20.62 20.47 -15.96
C GLU A 284 -20.37 18.96 -16.24
N PRO A 285 -20.84 18.08 -15.36
CA PRO A 285 -20.77 16.64 -15.57
C PRO A 285 -21.58 16.20 -16.80
N PHE A 286 -21.07 15.16 -17.48
CA PHE A 286 -21.75 14.57 -18.63
C PHE A 286 -21.44 13.07 -18.76
N THR A 287 -22.18 12.38 -19.63
CA THR A 287 -21.96 10.95 -19.93
C THR A 287 -21.13 10.83 -21.22
N PHE A 288 -20.14 9.95 -21.20
CA PHE A 288 -19.24 9.68 -22.31
C PHE A 288 -19.10 8.18 -22.58
N GLN A 289 -19.23 7.75 -23.83
CA GLN A 289 -19.08 6.35 -24.19
C GLN A 289 -17.65 6.06 -24.67
N THR A 290 -16.99 5.14 -24.02
CA THR A 290 -15.62 4.69 -24.29
C THR A 290 -15.56 3.52 -25.28
N LEU A 291 -14.36 3.20 -25.81
CA LEU A 291 -14.11 2.14 -26.81
C LEU A 291 -14.64 0.76 -26.39
N ASP A 292 -14.70 0.46 -25.10
CA ASP A 292 -15.30 -0.76 -24.55
C ASP A 292 -16.83 -0.75 -24.53
N LYS A 293 -17.46 0.28 -25.14
CA LYS A 293 -18.90 0.51 -25.23
C LYS A 293 -19.60 0.76 -23.89
N VAL A 294 -18.85 1.11 -22.86
CA VAL A 294 -19.39 1.45 -21.53
C VAL A 294 -19.62 2.95 -21.45
N GLU A 295 -20.79 3.35 -20.95
CA GLU A 295 -21.09 4.73 -20.59
C GLU A 295 -20.47 5.10 -19.24
N ARG A 296 -19.72 6.20 -19.18
CA ARG A 296 -19.03 6.68 -17.99
C ARG A 296 -19.45 8.09 -17.65
N ASN A 297 -19.65 8.36 -16.36
CA ASN A 297 -19.95 9.68 -15.84
C ASN A 297 -18.66 10.48 -15.68
N ILE A 298 -18.51 11.54 -16.46
CA ILE A 298 -17.37 12.44 -16.43
C ILE A 298 -17.69 13.60 -15.50
N ASP A 299 -16.81 13.88 -14.56
CA ASP A 299 -16.90 15.00 -13.62
C ASP A 299 -15.99 16.17 -14.04
N GLU A 300 -16.07 17.29 -13.31
CA GLU A 300 -15.29 18.51 -13.54
C GLU A 300 -13.78 18.33 -13.32
N ASN A 301 -13.35 17.21 -12.73
CA ASN A 301 -11.95 16.92 -12.46
C ASN A 301 -11.31 15.98 -13.49
N THR A 302 -12.10 15.47 -14.43
CA THR A 302 -11.63 14.52 -15.43
C THR A 302 -11.14 15.27 -16.68
N LEU A 303 -9.87 15.09 -17.03
CA LEU A 303 -9.27 15.70 -18.21
C LEU A 303 -9.72 14.97 -19.47
N MET A 304 -10.13 15.73 -20.48
CA MET A 304 -10.61 15.20 -21.75
C MET A 304 -9.76 15.70 -22.93
N ILE A 305 -9.62 14.84 -23.92
CA ILE A 305 -9.18 15.23 -25.26
C ILE A 305 -10.42 15.46 -26.12
N CYS A 306 -10.47 16.60 -26.84
CA CYS A 306 -11.64 17.02 -27.58
C CYS A 306 -11.30 17.32 -29.03
N ASN A 307 -12.27 17.13 -29.93
CA ASN A 307 -12.31 17.74 -31.27
C ASN A 307 -13.10 19.07 -31.17
N GLY A 308 -12.39 20.20 -31.04
CA GLY A 308 -12.97 21.46 -30.62
C GLY A 308 -13.61 21.37 -29.24
N ASP A 309 -14.95 21.45 -29.18
CA ASP A 309 -15.70 21.32 -27.93
C ASP A 309 -16.26 19.90 -27.68
N LYS A 310 -16.19 19.01 -28.67
CA LYS A 310 -16.71 17.64 -28.55
C LYS A 310 -15.65 16.72 -27.93
N PRO A 311 -15.92 16.07 -26.77
CA PRO A 311 -15.01 15.08 -26.19
C PRO A 311 -14.81 13.88 -27.13
N VAL A 312 -13.55 13.42 -27.25
CA VAL A 312 -13.18 12.27 -28.08
C VAL A 312 -12.36 11.22 -27.33
N ALA A 313 -11.76 11.57 -26.19
CA ALA A 313 -11.08 10.61 -25.34
C ALA A 313 -10.99 11.11 -23.88
N ILE A 314 -10.91 10.19 -22.94
CA ILE A 314 -10.53 10.46 -21.55
C ILE A 314 -9.00 10.44 -21.50
N ALA A 315 -8.39 11.60 -21.23
CA ALA A 315 -6.94 11.78 -21.30
C ALA A 315 -6.18 10.76 -20.42
N GLY A 316 -5.29 10.01 -21.06
CA GLY A 316 -4.45 9.00 -20.41
C GLY A 316 -5.17 7.74 -19.92
N ILE A 317 -6.46 7.58 -20.21
CA ILE A 317 -7.26 6.42 -19.73
C ILE A 317 -7.79 5.63 -20.91
N MET A 318 -8.70 6.21 -21.72
CA MET A 318 -9.32 5.47 -22.84
C MET A 318 -9.92 6.39 -23.89
N GLY A 319 -9.79 5.99 -25.16
CA GLY A 319 -10.44 6.66 -26.29
C GLY A 319 -11.96 6.53 -26.29
N GLY A 320 -12.63 7.44 -26.99
CA GLY A 320 -14.07 7.40 -27.20
C GLY A 320 -14.45 6.55 -28.40
N LEU A 321 -15.64 5.93 -28.35
CA LEU A 321 -16.15 5.08 -29.40
C LEU A 321 -16.31 5.83 -30.75
N ASP A 322 -16.73 7.08 -30.73
CA ASP A 322 -16.96 7.89 -31.92
C ASP A 322 -15.70 8.21 -32.74
N SER A 323 -14.51 8.23 -32.08
CA SER A 323 -13.22 8.56 -32.68
C SER A 323 -12.39 7.33 -33.06
N GLU A 324 -12.96 6.12 -32.89
CA GLU A 324 -12.29 4.83 -33.11
C GLU A 324 -11.76 4.68 -34.55
N ILE A 325 -10.58 4.07 -34.68
CA ILE A 325 -10.04 3.55 -35.92
C ILE A 325 -10.92 2.39 -36.40
N VAL A 326 -11.38 2.45 -37.61
CA VAL A 326 -12.23 1.45 -38.25
C VAL A 326 -11.50 0.75 -39.42
N ALA A 327 -12.06 -0.35 -39.93
CA ALA A 327 -11.40 -1.18 -40.94
C ALA A 327 -11.03 -0.44 -42.23
N ASP A 328 -11.70 0.67 -42.54
CA ASP A 328 -11.45 1.52 -43.73
C ASP A 328 -10.66 2.81 -43.41
N THR A 329 -10.07 2.91 -42.22
CA THR A 329 -9.20 4.02 -41.83
C THR A 329 -7.88 3.97 -42.61
N THR A 330 -7.63 4.95 -43.45
CA THR A 330 -6.42 5.11 -44.26
C THR A 330 -5.60 6.36 -43.88
N SER A 331 -6.11 7.15 -42.97
CA SER A 331 -5.48 8.35 -42.44
C SER A 331 -5.71 8.47 -40.92
N LEU A 332 -4.67 8.79 -40.19
CA LEU A 332 -4.77 8.94 -38.76
C LEU A 332 -3.97 10.12 -38.21
N THR A 333 -4.44 10.69 -37.13
CA THR A 333 -3.73 11.66 -36.32
C THR A 333 -3.20 10.95 -35.07
N LEU A 334 -1.87 10.86 -34.96
CA LEU A 334 -1.17 10.29 -33.84
C LEU A 334 -1.18 11.25 -32.65
N GLU A 335 -1.33 10.68 -31.47
CA GLU A 335 -1.16 11.34 -30.18
C GLU A 335 -0.04 10.66 -29.41
N SER A 336 0.86 11.47 -28.86
CA SER A 336 1.77 11.10 -27.81
C SER A 336 1.80 12.23 -26.78
N ALA A 337 1.38 11.94 -25.55
CA ALA A 337 1.17 12.99 -24.55
C ALA A 337 1.67 12.58 -23.17
N THR A 338 1.77 13.55 -22.28
CA THR A 338 2.03 13.30 -20.86
C THR A 338 1.06 14.13 -20.02
N PHE A 339 0.44 13.48 -19.06
CA PHE A 339 -0.59 14.04 -18.19
C PHE A 339 -0.16 14.01 -16.73
N ASP A 340 -0.76 14.85 -15.89
CA ASP A 340 -0.54 14.81 -14.44
C ASP A 340 -0.91 13.45 -13.86
N ALA A 341 0.07 12.78 -13.28
CA ALA A 341 -0.07 11.40 -12.78
C ALA A 341 -1.12 11.27 -11.68
N ALA A 342 -1.25 12.28 -10.80
CA ALA A 342 -2.23 12.28 -9.72
C ALA A 342 -3.66 12.43 -10.26
N SER A 343 -3.82 13.26 -11.29
CA SER A 343 -5.10 13.46 -11.98
C SER A 343 -5.57 12.20 -12.68
N VAL A 344 -4.69 11.52 -13.44
CA VAL A 344 -5.01 10.25 -14.10
C VAL A 344 -5.40 9.19 -13.06
N ARG A 345 -4.60 9.01 -12.00
CA ARG A 345 -4.88 8.05 -10.94
C ARG A 345 -6.23 8.29 -10.24
N LYS A 346 -6.53 9.55 -9.88
CA LYS A 346 -7.81 9.91 -9.26
C LYS A 346 -8.98 9.65 -10.21
N SER A 347 -8.83 9.96 -11.49
CA SER A 347 -9.86 9.73 -12.50
C SER A 347 -10.12 8.23 -12.73
N THR A 348 -9.08 7.39 -12.80
CA THR A 348 -9.25 5.93 -12.90
C THR A 348 -10.01 5.34 -11.71
N VAL A 349 -9.74 5.81 -10.48
CA VAL A 349 -10.45 5.36 -9.28
C VAL A 349 -11.93 5.78 -9.32
N ARG A 350 -12.22 7.06 -9.67
CA ARG A 350 -13.61 7.55 -9.78
C ARG A 350 -14.42 6.83 -10.85
N LEU A 351 -13.80 6.59 -12.00
CA LEU A 351 -14.44 5.90 -13.12
C LEU A 351 -14.51 4.37 -12.94
N GLY A 352 -13.82 3.82 -11.93
CA GLY A 352 -13.68 2.38 -11.73
C GLY A 352 -13.01 1.68 -12.91
N HIS A 353 -12.12 2.37 -13.64
CA HIS A 353 -11.54 1.87 -14.87
C HIS A 353 -10.04 2.16 -14.97
N ARG A 354 -9.26 1.12 -14.87
CA ARG A 354 -7.80 1.16 -14.99
C ARG A 354 -7.36 0.39 -16.24
N THR A 355 -6.55 1.03 -17.07
CA THR A 355 -6.01 0.48 -18.32
C THR A 355 -4.49 0.38 -18.27
N ASP A 356 -3.87 -0.34 -19.21
CA ASP A 356 -2.42 -0.38 -19.37
C ASP A 356 -1.81 1.01 -19.61
N ALA A 357 -2.50 1.88 -20.34
CA ALA A 357 -2.11 3.26 -20.53
C ALA A 357 -2.13 4.03 -19.21
N SER A 358 -3.25 4.00 -18.49
CA SER A 358 -3.39 4.71 -17.22
C SER A 358 -2.42 4.21 -16.15
N ALA A 359 -2.11 2.92 -16.14
CA ALA A 359 -1.13 2.32 -15.25
C ALA A 359 0.28 2.89 -15.45
N ARG A 360 0.60 3.34 -16.66
CA ARG A 360 1.85 4.03 -17.00
C ARG A 360 1.78 5.52 -16.69
N TYR A 361 0.73 6.22 -17.12
CA TYR A 361 0.57 7.65 -16.87
C TYR A 361 0.56 8.00 -15.37
N GLU A 362 -0.01 7.15 -14.51
CA GLU A 362 0.00 7.38 -13.06
C GLU A 362 1.41 7.31 -12.42
N LYS A 363 2.47 6.97 -13.19
CA LYS A 363 3.86 6.87 -12.72
C LYS A 363 4.72 8.11 -13.03
N SER A 364 4.13 9.21 -13.47
CA SER A 364 4.85 10.44 -13.84
C SER A 364 5.82 10.22 -15.02
N LEU A 365 5.25 9.84 -16.16
CA LEU A 365 6.02 9.65 -17.39
C LEU A 365 6.80 10.92 -17.78
N ASP A 366 7.94 10.71 -18.43
CA ASP A 366 8.80 11.78 -18.92
C ASP A 366 8.19 12.50 -20.14
N PRO A 367 7.88 13.79 -20.06
CA PRO A 367 7.38 14.55 -21.19
C PRO A 367 8.34 14.56 -22.40
N GLU A 368 9.64 14.35 -22.19
CA GLU A 368 10.61 14.29 -23.30
C GLU A 368 10.44 13.07 -24.20
N MET A 369 9.75 12.04 -23.74
CA MET A 369 9.51 10.81 -24.52
C MET A 369 8.40 10.95 -25.57
N THR A 370 7.59 12.00 -25.53
CA THR A 370 6.45 12.15 -26.44
C THR A 370 6.89 12.26 -27.91
N VAL A 371 7.89 13.08 -28.21
CA VAL A 371 8.42 13.26 -29.56
C VAL A 371 9.18 12.04 -30.09
N PRO A 372 10.10 11.41 -29.32
CA PRO A 372 10.72 10.15 -29.73
C PRO A 372 9.72 9.03 -30.03
N ALA A 373 8.59 8.97 -29.28
CA ALA A 373 7.55 7.98 -29.55
C ALA A 373 6.85 8.19 -30.91
N ILE A 374 6.53 9.44 -31.27
CA ILE A 374 6.03 9.79 -32.62
C ILE A 374 7.03 9.36 -33.69
N ALA A 375 8.32 9.70 -33.52
CA ALA A 375 9.36 9.36 -34.48
C ALA A 375 9.54 7.85 -34.66
N ARG A 376 9.42 7.09 -33.54
CA ARG A 376 9.49 5.63 -33.56
C ARG A 376 8.27 5.00 -34.22
N PHE A 377 7.06 5.52 -33.92
CA PHE A 377 5.83 5.04 -34.54
C PHE A 377 5.90 5.18 -36.08
N VAL A 378 6.29 6.37 -36.55
CA VAL A 378 6.42 6.61 -37.99
C VAL A 378 7.43 5.67 -38.63
N LYS A 379 8.56 5.40 -37.97
CA LYS A 379 9.55 4.42 -38.44
C LYS A 379 8.96 3.01 -38.57
N LEU A 380 8.31 2.52 -37.54
CA LEU A 380 7.71 1.18 -37.53
C LEU A 380 6.57 1.06 -38.55
N LEU A 381 5.77 2.10 -38.72
CA LEU A 381 4.72 2.13 -39.74
C LEU A 381 5.30 2.15 -41.17
N GLN A 382 6.38 2.92 -41.42
CA GLN A 382 7.09 2.90 -42.72
C GLN A 382 7.65 1.53 -43.04
N ASP A 383 8.19 0.82 -42.03
CA ASP A 383 8.73 -0.54 -42.24
C ASP A 383 7.61 -1.56 -42.52
N ALA A 384 6.43 -1.37 -41.90
CA ALA A 384 5.28 -2.23 -42.12
C ALA A 384 4.50 -1.90 -43.40
N ASP A 385 4.39 -0.62 -43.76
CA ASP A 385 3.63 -0.14 -44.94
C ASP A 385 4.43 0.97 -45.65
N ALA A 386 5.20 0.59 -46.63
CA ALA A 386 6.04 1.52 -47.41
C ALA A 386 5.23 2.59 -48.21
N GLY A 387 3.93 2.40 -48.37
CA GLY A 387 3.04 3.34 -49.05
C GLY A 387 2.59 4.52 -48.22
N MET A 388 2.75 4.45 -46.93
CA MET A 388 2.30 5.50 -46.02
C MET A 388 2.98 6.87 -46.27
N ARG A 389 2.33 7.95 -45.91
CA ARG A 389 2.84 9.33 -46.07
C ARG A 389 2.56 10.13 -44.80
N VAL A 390 3.56 10.85 -44.34
CA VAL A 390 3.39 11.92 -43.35
C VAL A 390 2.85 13.17 -44.05
N THR A 391 1.76 13.73 -43.56
CA THR A 391 1.04 14.87 -44.17
C THR A 391 0.96 16.10 -43.27
N SER A 392 1.43 16.04 -42.02
CA SER A 392 1.62 17.22 -41.18
C SER A 392 3.06 17.34 -40.70
N CYS A 393 3.48 18.54 -40.29
CA CYS A 393 4.66 18.65 -39.43
C CYS A 393 4.32 18.15 -38.04
N LEU A 394 5.37 17.85 -37.23
CA LEU A 394 5.20 17.63 -35.79
C LEU A 394 4.59 18.89 -35.16
N THR A 395 3.42 18.77 -34.59
CA THR A 395 2.82 19.79 -33.74
C THR A 395 3.02 19.36 -32.28
N ASP A 396 3.74 20.19 -31.51
CA ASP A 396 4.18 19.89 -30.16
C ASP A 396 3.99 21.12 -29.27
N GLU A 397 3.20 20.97 -28.21
CA GLU A 397 2.98 21.98 -27.18
C GLU A 397 3.36 21.45 -25.82
N ARG A 398 4.16 22.26 -25.09
CA ARG A 398 4.66 21.91 -23.76
C ARG A 398 4.14 22.91 -22.74
N ALA A 399 3.40 22.45 -21.77
CA ALA A 399 2.91 23.23 -20.63
C ALA A 399 3.75 23.05 -19.36
N PHE A 400 4.54 21.97 -19.27
CA PHE A 400 5.36 21.66 -18.08
C PHE A 400 6.70 21.02 -18.50
N GLU A 401 7.74 21.33 -17.74
CA GLU A 401 9.08 20.72 -17.87
C GLU A 401 9.59 20.35 -16.49
N TYR A 402 10.06 19.12 -16.32
CA TYR A 402 10.76 18.73 -15.10
C TYR A 402 12.08 19.47 -14.97
N PRO A 403 12.46 19.87 -13.74
CA PRO A 403 13.76 20.51 -13.51
C PRO A 403 14.92 19.65 -13.98
N LYS A 404 15.91 20.25 -14.60
CA LYS A 404 17.18 19.57 -14.86
C LYS A 404 17.91 19.39 -13.54
N VAL A 405 18.29 18.17 -13.24
CA VAL A 405 18.96 17.79 -12.00
C VAL A 405 20.43 17.51 -12.28
N THR A 406 21.31 18.26 -11.61
CA THR A 406 22.76 17.96 -11.59
C THR A 406 23.16 17.73 -10.14
N LEU A 407 23.82 16.63 -9.85
CA LEU A 407 24.23 16.23 -8.51
C LEU A 407 25.75 16.19 -8.41
N ASP A 408 26.30 16.98 -7.49
CA ASP A 408 27.73 17.08 -7.23
C ASP A 408 28.08 16.33 -5.95
N PHE A 409 29.07 15.42 -6.01
CA PHE A 409 29.57 14.67 -4.87
C PHE A 409 31.06 14.37 -5.04
N ASP A 410 31.69 13.90 -3.98
CA ASP A 410 33.10 13.46 -4.01
C ASP A 410 33.21 11.94 -3.74
N LYS A 411 34.35 11.37 -4.09
CA LYS A 411 34.66 9.95 -3.87
C LYS A 411 34.46 9.53 -2.42
N ARG A 412 34.86 10.38 -1.49
CA ARG A 412 34.71 10.13 -0.05
C ARG A 412 33.23 9.97 0.38
N PHE A 413 32.31 10.70 -0.29
CA PHE A 413 30.88 10.54 -0.04
C PHE A 413 30.42 9.13 -0.43
N VAL A 414 30.86 8.62 -1.59
CA VAL A 414 30.55 7.24 -2.04
C VAL A 414 31.05 6.23 -1.03
N ASP A 415 32.35 6.26 -0.70
CA ASP A 415 32.99 5.30 0.20
C ASP A 415 32.39 5.32 1.61
N ARG A 416 32.04 6.50 2.12
CA ARG A 416 31.38 6.63 3.42
C ARG A 416 29.97 6.02 3.46
N TYR A 417 29.19 6.18 2.37
CA TYR A 417 27.83 5.66 2.32
C TYR A 417 27.81 4.15 2.08
N THR A 418 28.73 3.66 1.25
CA THR A 418 28.82 2.23 0.92
C THR A 418 29.56 1.43 1.99
N GLY A 419 30.45 2.06 2.75
CA GLY A 419 31.33 1.39 3.70
C GLY A 419 32.46 0.61 3.06
N ILE A 420 32.60 0.66 1.73
CA ILE A 420 33.67 0.02 0.96
C ILE A 420 34.25 1.01 -0.05
N GLU A 421 35.45 0.70 -0.57
CA GLU A 421 36.06 1.47 -1.63
C GLU A 421 35.57 0.97 -3.00
N ILE A 422 34.77 1.78 -3.70
CA ILE A 422 34.30 1.50 -5.07
C ILE A 422 35.18 2.30 -6.05
N SER A 423 35.72 1.65 -7.06
CA SER A 423 36.61 2.31 -8.02
C SER A 423 35.92 3.41 -8.82
N ASP A 424 36.62 4.46 -9.18
CA ASP A 424 36.12 5.54 -10.04
C ASP A 424 35.64 5.02 -11.37
N GLU A 425 36.34 4.02 -11.94
CA GLU A 425 35.98 3.36 -13.19
C GLU A 425 34.58 2.71 -13.07
N HIS A 426 34.29 2.04 -11.94
CA HIS A 426 32.96 1.46 -11.70
C HIS A 426 31.90 2.54 -11.60
N ILE A 427 32.15 3.62 -10.87
CA ILE A 427 31.21 4.76 -10.72
C ILE A 427 30.87 5.34 -12.10
N VAL A 428 31.90 5.71 -12.88
CA VAL A 428 31.71 6.35 -14.19
C VAL A 428 31.05 5.41 -15.19
N SER A 429 31.52 4.16 -15.28
CA SER A 429 31.00 3.19 -16.26
C SER A 429 29.53 2.82 -15.94
N THR A 430 29.20 2.60 -14.68
CA THR A 430 27.83 2.27 -14.24
C THR A 430 26.86 3.41 -14.56
N LEU A 431 27.16 4.60 -14.10
CA LEU A 431 26.28 5.75 -14.33
C LEU A 431 26.13 6.07 -15.82
N THR A 432 27.23 5.98 -16.58
CA THR A 432 27.18 6.20 -18.05
C THR A 432 26.35 5.13 -18.75
N ALA A 433 26.46 3.86 -18.36
CA ALA A 433 25.66 2.77 -18.93
C ALA A 433 24.16 2.94 -18.64
N LEU A 434 23.81 3.52 -17.49
CA LEU A 434 22.42 3.86 -17.11
C LEU A 434 21.92 5.15 -17.75
N GLY A 435 22.75 5.87 -18.53
CA GLY A 435 22.38 7.08 -19.29
C GLY A 435 22.61 8.40 -18.57
N PHE A 436 23.30 8.41 -17.43
CA PHE A 436 23.73 9.65 -16.77
C PHE A 436 24.94 10.26 -17.52
N VAL A 437 25.03 11.59 -17.51
CA VAL A 437 26.21 12.27 -18.02
C VAL A 437 27.16 12.59 -16.87
N VAL A 438 28.29 11.92 -16.83
CA VAL A 438 29.25 12.02 -15.73
C VAL A 438 30.46 12.88 -16.16
N ARG A 439 30.76 13.87 -15.34
CA ARG A 439 32.01 14.67 -15.44
C ARG A 439 32.81 14.46 -14.17
N GLN A 440 34.07 14.11 -14.30
CA GLN A 440 35.00 13.87 -13.19
C GLN A 440 36.14 14.87 -13.24
N ASP A 441 36.45 15.46 -12.07
CA ASP A 441 37.65 16.29 -11.86
C ASP A 441 38.34 15.88 -10.56
N GLY A 442 39.38 15.06 -10.67
CA GLY A 442 40.02 14.41 -9.53
C GLY A 442 39.02 13.55 -8.76
N ASP A 443 38.87 13.81 -7.47
CA ASP A 443 37.94 13.11 -6.58
C ASP A 443 36.46 13.60 -6.68
N LYS A 444 36.18 14.60 -7.51
CA LYS A 444 34.85 15.22 -7.62
C LYS A 444 34.12 14.72 -8.83
N PHE A 445 32.85 14.44 -8.64
CA PHE A 445 31.91 14.02 -9.68
C PHE A 445 30.76 15.03 -9.80
N SER A 446 30.42 15.36 -11.03
CA SER A 446 29.23 16.11 -11.39
C SER A 446 28.40 15.28 -12.35
N VAL A 447 27.19 14.91 -11.94
CA VAL A 447 26.34 13.96 -12.65
C VAL A 447 25.04 14.64 -13.07
N ASP A 448 24.81 14.74 -14.40
CA ASP A 448 23.53 15.17 -14.92
C ASP A 448 22.57 13.98 -14.99
N VAL A 449 21.42 14.12 -14.34
CA VAL A 449 20.37 13.11 -14.31
C VAL A 449 19.57 13.16 -15.61
N PRO A 450 19.41 12.05 -16.36
CA PRO A 450 18.60 12.04 -17.55
C PRO A 450 17.12 12.33 -17.24
N SER A 451 16.39 12.91 -18.22
CA SER A 451 15.02 13.38 -18.04
C SER A 451 14.08 12.30 -17.49
N TRP A 452 14.22 11.07 -17.98
CA TRP A 452 13.39 9.94 -17.54
C TRP A 452 13.65 9.47 -16.10
N ARG A 453 14.74 9.90 -15.46
CA ARG A 453 15.06 9.65 -14.05
C ARG A 453 14.83 10.91 -13.18
N ALA A 454 14.72 12.08 -13.80
CA ALA A 454 14.49 13.35 -13.10
C ALA A 454 13.01 13.58 -12.75
N THR A 455 12.11 12.67 -13.12
CA THR A 455 10.65 12.84 -12.95
C THR A 455 10.15 12.67 -11.51
N LYS A 456 10.93 12.23 -10.57
CA LYS A 456 10.73 12.05 -9.10
C LYS A 456 11.60 10.93 -8.55
N ASP A 457 12.50 10.40 -9.34
CA ASP A 457 13.25 9.19 -9.01
C ASP A 457 14.63 9.55 -8.45
N VAL A 458 15.49 10.19 -9.25
CA VAL A 458 16.83 10.59 -8.82
C VAL A 458 16.87 12.10 -8.58
N THR A 459 16.92 12.50 -7.30
CA THR A 459 16.82 13.92 -6.90
C THR A 459 17.90 14.36 -5.93
N ILE A 460 18.53 13.42 -5.22
CA ILE A 460 19.56 13.68 -4.22
C ILE A 460 20.77 12.76 -4.42
N LYS A 461 21.89 13.08 -3.78
CA LYS A 461 23.14 12.31 -3.89
C LYS A 461 23.01 10.85 -3.45
N ALA A 462 22.13 10.57 -2.48
CA ALA A 462 21.87 9.21 -2.01
C ALA A 462 21.27 8.33 -3.12
N ASP A 463 20.45 8.90 -3.99
CA ASP A 463 19.87 8.17 -5.12
C ASP A 463 20.96 7.72 -6.12
N ILE A 464 22.02 8.53 -6.29
CA ILE A 464 23.20 8.15 -7.10
C ILE A 464 23.97 6.99 -6.44
N ILE A 465 24.07 6.97 -5.11
CA ILE A 465 24.69 5.83 -4.40
C ILE A 465 23.91 4.54 -4.67
N GLU A 466 22.58 4.60 -4.65
CA GLU A 466 21.72 3.46 -4.99
C GLU A 466 22.04 2.94 -6.39
N GLU A 467 22.15 3.82 -7.39
CA GLU A 467 22.47 3.42 -8.76
C GLU A 467 23.84 2.71 -8.87
N ILE A 468 24.82 3.22 -8.15
CA ILE A 468 26.18 2.63 -8.13
C ILE A 468 26.15 1.25 -7.44
N THR A 469 25.50 1.16 -6.27
CA THR A 469 25.55 -0.04 -5.42
C THR A 469 24.68 -1.17 -5.94
N ARG A 470 23.50 -0.87 -6.52
CA ARG A 470 22.62 -1.92 -7.07
C ARG A 470 23.26 -2.64 -8.28
N ILE A 471 24.02 -1.92 -9.12
CA ILE A 471 24.75 -2.52 -10.25
C ILE A 471 26.06 -3.19 -9.76
N TYR A 472 26.70 -2.64 -8.72
CA TYR A 472 27.82 -3.32 -8.06
C TYR A 472 27.41 -4.69 -7.52
N GLY A 473 26.17 -4.79 -7.02
CA GLY A 473 25.56 -5.99 -6.44
C GLY A 473 25.75 -6.05 -4.93
N TYR A 474 24.63 -6.09 -4.20
CA TYR A 474 24.66 -6.11 -2.74
C TYR A 474 25.29 -7.38 -2.15
N ASP A 475 25.32 -8.49 -2.90
CA ASP A 475 26.00 -9.72 -2.49
C ASP A 475 27.54 -9.60 -2.51
N ASN A 476 28.08 -8.55 -3.14
CA ASN A 476 29.51 -8.26 -3.17
C ASN A 476 29.98 -7.40 -1.99
N PHE A 477 29.07 -7.04 -1.05
CA PHE A 477 29.43 -6.31 0.15
C PHE A 477 29.84 -7.29 1.26
N ASP A 478 30.98 -7.04 1.91
CA ASP A 478 31.36 -7.77 3.10
C ASP A 478 30.44 -7.45 4.26
N VAL A 479 29.97 -8.48 4.93
CA VAL A 479 29.11 -8.33 6.11
C VAL A 479 29.97 -8.04 7.33
N HIS A 480 29.89 -6.82 7.85
CA HIS A 480 30.55 -6.41 9.06
C HIS A 480 29.54 -6.22 10.19
N THR A 481 29.87 -6.73 11.37
CA THR A 481 29.11 -6.39 12.57
C THR A 481 29.38 -4.94 12.95
N ALA A 482 28.32 -4.16 13.15
CA ALA A 482 28.48 -2.79 13.60
C ALA A 482 29.12 -2.72 14.99
N GLU A 483 30.22 -2.03 15.12
CA GLU A 483 30.88 -1.75 16.39
C GLU A 483 30.38 -0.42 16.93
N ALA A 484 29.84 -0.43 18.14
CA ALA A 484 29.40 0.78 18.83
C ALA A 484 29.81 0.71 20.30
N PRO A 485 30.25 1.81 20.89
CA PRO A 485 30.51 1.85 22.32
C PRO A 485 29.21 1.66 23.10
N LEU A 486 29.26 0.82 24.12
CA LEU A 486 28.11 0.57 24.99
C LEU A 486 28.04 1.71 26.03
N TYR A 487 26.98 2.46 25.98
CA TYR A 487 26.64 3.46 26.97
C TYR A 487 25.47 2.98 27.83
N PRO A 488 25.46 3.28 29.15
CA PRO A 488 24.29 3.03 29.97
C PRO A 488 23.08 3.81 29.40
N VAL A 489 22.05 3.09 29.02
CA VAL A 489 20.80 3.70 28.59
C VAL A 489 20.04 4.18 29.81
N ARG A 490 19.70 5.47 29.87
CA ARG A 490 18.76 6.00 30.86
C ARG A 490 17.35 5.77 30.32
N GLU A 491 16.62 4.88 30.98
CA GLU A 491 15.21 4.73 30.67
C GLU A 491 14.43 6.01 31.00
N HIS A 492 13.49 6.35 30.13
CA HIS A 492 12.55 7.43 30.41
C HIS A 492 11.66 7.04 31.60
N VAL A 493 11.40 8.02 32.49
CA VAL A 493 10.61 7.78 33.71
C VAL A 493 9.21 7.26 33.41
N GLU A 494 8.62 7.71 32.29
CA GLU A 494 7.32 7.26 31.80
C GLU A 494 7.35 5.76 31.45
N LYS A 495 8.40 5.30 30.76
CA LYS A 495 8.53 3.89 30.38
C LYS A 495 8.80 3.00 31.60
N THR A 496 9.64 3.47 32.52
CA THR A 496 9.89 2.78 33.78
C THR A 496 8.62 2.66 34.63
N THR A 497 7.82 3.73 34.70
CA THR A 497 6.52 3.77 35.40
C THR A 497 5.53 2.80 34.76
N GLU A 498 5.40 2.83 33.43
CA GLU A 498 4.57 1.90 32.66
C GLU A 498 4.92 0.44 32.97
N ASN A 499 6.21 0.07 32.89
CA ASN A 499 6.67 -1.30 33.12
C ASN A 499 6.36 -1.76 34.55
N LYS A 500 6.62 -0.89 35.56
CA LYS A 500 6.30 -1.21 36.96
C LYS A 500 4.81 -1.37 37.20
N VAL A 501 3.97 -0.52 36.62
CA VAL A 501 2.51 -0.64 36.71
C VAL A 501 2.06 -1.98 36.12
N LYS A 502 2.51 -2.32 34.92
CA LYS A 502 2.20 -3.60 34.27
C LYS A 502 2.61 -4.78 35.14
N ASP A 503 3.82 -4.76 35.68
CA ASP A 503 4.33 -5.79 36.59
C ASP A 503 3.46 -5.97 37.84
N ILE A 504 3.03 -4.87 38.46
CA ILE A 504 2.16 -4.91 39.63
C ILE A 504 0.80 -5.52 39.28
N LEU A 505 0.18 -5.05 38.18
CA LEU A 505 -1.14 -5.49 37.76
C LEU A 505 -1.17 -6.98 37.40
N VAL A 506 -0.14 -7.48 36.72
CA VAL A 506 -0.02 -8.89 36.35
C VAL A 506 0.40 -9.73 37.54
N LYS A 507 1.50 -9.41 38.22
CA LYS A 507 2.12 -10.30 39.23
C LYS A 507 1.36 -10.31 40.54
N ARG A 508 0.80 -9.17 40.97
CA ARG A 508 0.09 -9.07 42.24
C ARG A 508 -1.41 -9.31 42.13
N TYR A 509 -2.02 -8.88 41.04
CA TYR A 509 -3.47 -8.89 40.87
C TYR A 509 -3.97 -9.88 39.82
N GLY A 510 -3.08 -10.49 39.02
CA GLY A 510 -3.43 -11.50 38.04
C GLY A 510 -4.31 -10.95 36.90
N LEU A 511 -4.20 -9.64 36.59
CA LEU A 511 -4.96 -9.06 35.48
C LEU A 511 -4.31 -9.44 34.14
N HIS A 512 -5.13 -9.54 33.13
CA HIS A 512 -4.71 -9.79 31.76
C HIS A 512 -4.41 -8.48 31.04
N GLU A 513 -3.16 -8.35 30.53
CA GLU A 513 -2.82 -7.24 29.62
C GLU A 513 -3.46 -7.51 28.27
N VAL A 514 -4.13 -6.51 27.72
CA VAL A 514 -4.74 -6.52 26.39
C VAL A 514 -4.23 -5.35 25.57
N HIS A 515 -4.22 -5.53 24.25
CA HIS A 515 -3.89 -4.46 23.31
C HIS A 515 -5.01 -4.28 22.32
N SER A 516 -5.31 -3.03 22.01
CA SER A 516 -6.28 -2.65 21.00
C SER A 516 -5.72 -1.56 20.10
N TYR A 517 -6.34 -1.38 18.95
CA TYR A 517 -5.98 -0.30 18.04
C TYR A 517 -6.45 1.07 18.56
N VAL A 518 -5.82 2.12 18.05
CA VAL A 518 -6.08 3.52 18.50
C VAL A 518 -7.37 4.12 17.97
N TRP A 519 -8.17 3.40 17.22
CA TRP A 519 -9.44 3.88 16.66
C TRP A 519 -10.66 3.41 17.47
N GLN A 520 -11.78 4.13 17.27
CA GLN A 520 -13.09 3.73 17.79
C GLN A 520 -13.73 2.67 16.88
N TYR A 521 -14.36 1.69 17.50
CA TYR A 521 -15.15 0.67 16.80
C TYR A 521 -16.60 1.09 16.75
N SER A 522 -16.93 1.97 15.80
CA SER A 522 -18.23 2.70 15.76
C SER A 522 -19.47 1.79 15.84
N ASP A 523 -19.48 0.67 15.12
CA ASP A 523 -20.62 -0.25 15.13
C ASP A 523 -20.72 -1.03 16.45
N GLU A 524 -19.59 -1.45 17.02
CA GLU A 524 -19.58 -2.15 18.30
C GLU A 524 -20.00 -1.21 19.45
N TYR A 525 -19.55 0.04 19.41
CA TYR A 525 -19.98 1.07 20.37
C TYR A 525 -21.50 1.28 20.33
N LYS A 526 -22.08 1.44 19.14
CA LYS A 526 -23.55 1.57 18.95
C LYS A 526 -24.30 0.36 19.48
N LYS A 527 -23.81 -0.87 19.24
CA LYS A 527 -24.40 -2.10 19.79
C LYS A 527 -24.42 -2.10 21.33
N LEU A 528 -23.40 -1.53 21.96
CA LEU A 528 -23.33 -1.37 23.41
C LEU A 528 -24.12 -0.16 23.93
N GLY A 529 -24.56 0.75 23.05
CA GLY A 529 -25.23 2.01 23.42
C GLY A 529 -24.22 3.05 23.90
N ILE A 530 -22.99 2.94 23.43
CA ILE A 530 -21.95 3.92 23.60
C ILE A 530 -21.97 4.87 22.42
N GLU A 531 -21.92 6.17 22.68
CA GLU A 531 -21.82 7.19 21.65
C GLU A 531 -20.42 7.18 21.04
N VAL A 532 -20.34 7.34 19.71
CA VAL A 532 -19.09 7.54 18.99
C VAL A 532 -18.72 9.01 19.12
N GLU A 533 -17.68 9.30 19.84
CA GLU A 533 -17.22 10.68 20.04
C GLU A 533 -16.50 11.19 18.78
N ASP A 534 -16.80 12.46 18.42
CA ASP A 534 -16.05 13.09 17.32
C ASP A 534 -14.63 13.43 17.75
N ASN A 535 -13.67 13.13 16.85
CA ASN A 535 -12.25 13.36 17.07
C ASN A 535 -11.53 13.36 15.71
N ILE A 536 -10.21 13.18 15.72
CA ILE A 536 -9.40 13.06 14.51
C ILE A 536 -9.95 11.91 13.64
N ARG A 537 -10.22 12.22 12.35
CA ARG A 537 -10.70 11.25 11.37
C ARG A 537 -9.59 10.86 10.41
N LEU A 538 -9.48 9.57 10.13
CA LEU A 538 -8.58 9.04 9.12
C LEU A 538 -9.15 9.31 7.73
N LEU A 539 -8.36 9.96 6.87
CA LEU A 539 -8.71 10.13 5.46
C LEU A 539 -8.53 8.80 4.73
N GLY A 540 -9.58 8.34 4.04
CA GLY A 540 -9.51 7.10 3.27
C GLY A 540 -9.38 5.84 4.12
N ALA A 541 -10.00 5.81 5.30
CA ALA A 541 -10.05 4.58 6.11
C ALA A 541 -10.62 3.42 5.29
N ALA A 542 -9.93 2.28 5.32
CA ALA A 542 -10.35 1.07 4.59
C ALA A 542 -11.71 0.54 5.07
N ASN A 543 -12.10 0.87 6.30
CA ASN A 543 -13.38 0.51 6.89
C ASN A 543 -13.95 1.74 7.62
N PRO A 544 -15.14 2.23 7.24
CA PRO A 544 -15.77 3.40 7.87
C PRO A 544 -16.07 3.22 9.38
N ASN A 545 -16.09 1.97 9.88
CA ASN A 545 -16.32 1.70 11.30
C ASN A 545 -15.11 2.00 12.19
N ILE A 546 -13.94 2.29 11.61
CA ILE A 546 -12.67 2.54 12.31
C ILE A 546 -12.01 3.86 11.88
N GLU A 547 -12.78 4.82 11.41
CA GLU A 547 -12.25 6.08 10.87
C GLU A 547 -11.88 7.12 11.94
N VAL A 548 -12.37 6.98 13.18
CA VAL A 548 -12.18 7.97 14.24
C VAL A 548 -11.16 7.48 15.26
N ILE A 549 -10.19 8.32 15.60
CA ILE A 549 -9.23 8.04 16.67
C ILE A 549 -9.90 8.15 18.04
N ARG A 550 -9.59 7.24 18.95
CA ARG A 550 -10.17 7.19 20.31
C ARG A 550 -9.60 8.27 21.23
N ARG A 551 -10.45 8.81 22.13
CA ARG A 551 -10.08 9.70 23.26
C ARG A 551 -9.90 8.95 24.57
N SER A 552 -10.52 7.77 24.68
CA SER A 552 -10.49 6.90 25.84
C SER A 552 -10.33 5.44 25.42
N ILE A 553 -9.67 4.66 26.27
CA ILE A 553 -9.51 3.21 26.10
C ILE A 553 -10.74 2.46 26.63
N VAL A 554 -11.49 3.06 27.57
CA VAL A 554 -12.63 2.41 28.26
C VAL A 554 -13.65 1.80 27.29
N PRO A 555 -14.17 2.51 26.26
CA PRO A 555 -15.12 1.92 25.33
C PRO A 555 -14.57 0.69 24.60
N THR A 556 -13.30 0.73 24.21
CA THR A 556 -12.64 -0.39 23.52
C THR A 556 -12.53 -1.61 24.44
N GLN A 557 -12.16 -1.41 25.72
CA GLN A 557 -12.13 -2.50 26.68
C GLN A 557 -13.53 -3.08 26.99
N LEU A 558 -14.56 -2.25 27.02
CA LEU A 558 -15.94 -2.71 27.17
C LEU A 558 -16.38 -3.61 26.01
N VAL A 559 -15.95 -3.32 24.79
CA VAL A 559 -16.15 -4.21 23.62
C VAL A 559 -15.38 -5.52 23.80
N GLN A 560 -14.14 -5.47 24.26
CA GLN A 560 -13.34 -6.67 24.52
C GLN A 560 -13.94 -7.53 25.64
N VAL A 561 -14.40 -6.90 26.73
CA VAL A 561 -15.09 -7.58 27.83
C VAL A 561 -16.33 -8.31 27.30
N LYS A 562 -17.13 -7.67 26.44
CA LYS A 562 -18.31 -8.30 25.81
C LYS A 562 -17.93 -9.56 25.04
N GLY A 563 -16.85 -9.51 24.26
CA GLY A 563 -16.34 -10.65 23.47
C GLY A 563 -15.88 -11.81 24.35
N ASN A 564 -15.52 -11.55 25.62
CA ASN A 564 -14.89 -12.51 26.53
C ASN A 564 -15.79 -12.93 27.72
N THR A 565 -17.07 -12.56 27.75
CA THR A 565 -17.98 -12.89 28.86
C THR A 565 -18.18 -14.40 29.09
N ALA A 566 -17.86 -15.24 28.14
CA ALA A 566 -17.89 -16.69 28.24
C ALA A 566 -16.60 -17.29 28.82
N TYR A 567 -15.49 -16.53 28.86
CA TYR A 567 -14.20 -17.00 29.32
C TYR A 567 -14.19 -17.40 30.79
N ALA A 568 -14.67 -16.50 31.65
CA ALA A 568 -14.77 -16.76 33.09
C ALA A 568 -15.93 -15.96 33.72
N PRO A 569 -16.46 -16.43 34.87
CA PRO A 569 -17.51 -15.68 35.57
C PRO A 569 -17.01 -14.36 36.16
N SER A 570 -15.70 -14.21 36.36
CA SER A 570 -15.07 -13.00 36.86
C SER A 570 -13.67 -12.88 36.30
N PHE A 571 -13.27 -11.73 35.77
CA PHE A 571 -11.92 -11.46 35.29
C PHE A 571 -11.64 -9.96 35.25
N GLY A 572 -10.36 -9.60 35.16
CA GLY A 572 -9.92 -8.23 34.97
C GLY A 572 -8.96 -8.11 33.78
N VAL A 573 -9.13 -7.05 33.03
CA VAL A 573 -8.23 -6.70 31.91
C VAL A 573 -7.67 -5.30 32.12
N PHE A 574 -6.48 -5.05 31.56
CA PHE A 574 -5.91 -3.71 31.52
C PHE A 574 -5.17 -3.48 30.21
N GLU A 575 -5.07 -2.22 29.83
CA GLU A 575 -4.29 -1.76 28.67
C GLU A 575 -3.55 -0.47 29.03
N VAL A 576 -2.27 -0.42 28.66
CA VAL A 576 -1.55 0.86 28.56
C VAL A 576 -1.44 1.21 27.09
N GLY A 577 -2.17 2.21 26.66
CA GLY A 577 -2.32 2.56 25.26
C GLY A 577 -2.37 4.06 25.01
N ARG A 578 -2.22 4.43 23.74
CA ARG A 578 -2.34 5.82 23.30
C ARG A 578 -3.78 6.18 22.97
N VAL A 579 -4.12 7.42 23.28
CA VAL A 579 -5.33 8.10 22.87
C VAL A 579 -4.95 9.48 22.34
N ALA A 580 -5.81 10.13 21.58
CA ALA A 580 -5.57 11.48 21.11
C ALA A 580 -6.73 12.41 21.46
N ASP A 581 -6.43 13.67 21.74
CA ASP A 581 -7.41 14.71 22.05
C ASP A 581 -7.30 15.88 21.07
N GLY A 582 -7.73 15.64 19.82
CA GLY A 582 -7.61 16.61 18.74
C GLY A 582 -6.17 16.80 18.25
N VAL A 583 -5.94 17.89 17.51
CA VAL A 583 -4.64 18.23 16.93
C VAL A 583 -4.08 19.50 17.56
N ASP A 584 -2.77 19.68 17.51
CA ASP A 584 -2.06 20.89 17.93
C ASP A 584 -2.02 21.95 16.80
N GLU A 585 -1.31 23.04 17.03
CA GLU A 585 -1.13 24.14 16.07
C GLU A 585 -0.38 23.73 14.79
N ASN A 586 0.39 22.65 14.83
CA ASN A 586 1.14 22.09 13.71
C ASN A 586 0.36 20.97 13.00
N ASN A 587 -0.91 20.78 13.35
CA ASN A 587 -1.77 19.71 12.85
C ASN A 587 -1.27 18.29 13.21
N LEU A 588 -0.52 18.14 14.30
CA LEU A 588 -0.10 16.88 14.87
C LEU A 588 -1.09 16.44 15.96
N ALA A 589 -1.34 15.12 16.06
CA ALA A 589 -2.21 14.58 17.10
C ALA A 589 -1.66 14.88 18.50
N ARG A 590 -2.51 15.44 19.40
CA ARG A 590 -2.19 15.57 20.82
C ARG A 590 -2.40 14.22 21.49
N GLU A 591 -1.34 13.44 21.55
CA GLU A 591 -1.37 12.09 22.11
C GLU A 591 -1.12 12.08 23.62
N HIS A 592 -1.84 11.20 24.33
CA HIS A 592 -1.67 10.88 25.73
C HIS A 592 -1.55 9.38 25.90
N LYS A 593 -0.71 8.95 26.84
CA LYS A 593 -0.62 7.54 27.22
C LYS A 593 -1.44 7.30 28.47
N LYS A 594 -2.43 6.43 28.36
CA LYS A 594 -3.33 6.11 29.47
C LYS A 594 -3.25 4.65 29.86
N LEU A 595 -3.42 4.38 31.15
CA LEU A 595 -3.75 3.07 31.69
C LEU A 595 -5.26 2.99 31.85
N CYS A 596 -5.86 1.96 31.28
CA CYS A 596 -7.25 1.61 31.56
C CYS A 596 -7.29 0.22 32.21
N ILE A 597 -8.07 0.09 33.28
CA ILE A 597 -8.34 -1.19 33.99
C ILE A 597 -9.83 -1.40 33.99
N THR A 598 -10.30 -2.58 33.58
CA THR A 598 -11.71 -2.96 33.64
C THR A 598 -11.87 -4.31 34.37
N LEU A 599 -12.69 -4.32 35.40
CA LEU A 599 -13.06 -5.55 36.12
C LEU A 599 -14.51 -5.92 35.76
N PHE A 600 -14.70 -7.19 35.47
CA PHE A 600 -15.96 -7.82 35.12
C PHE A 600 -16.26 -8.95 36.08
N SER A 601 -17.51 -9.04 36.58
CA SER A 601 -17.98 -10.18 37.34
C SER A 601 -19.47 -10.44 37.16
N LYS A 602 -19.88 -11.70 37.16
CA LYS A 602 -21.26 -12.20 37.24
C LYS A 602 -21.66 -12.65 38.66
N VAL A 603 -20.69 -12.68 39.56
CA VAL A 603 -20.87 -13.25 40.91
C VAL A 603 -20.66 -12.23 42.02
N GLU A 604 -19.85 -11.20 41.78
CA GLU A 604 -19.59 -10.16 42.77
C GLU A 604 -20.46 -8.93 42.53
N SER A 605 -20.74 -8.20 43.63
CA SER A 605 -21.50 -6.94 43.51
C SER A 605 -20.67 -5.84 42.86
N VAL A 606 -21.33 -4.85 42.26
CA VAL A 606 -20.71 -3.65 41.72
C VAL A 606 -19.88 -2.92 42.79
N GLU A 607 -20.39 -2.86 44.00
CA GLU A 607 -19.73 -2.22 45.14
C GLU A 607 -18.43 -2.93 45.50
N THR A 608 -18.45 -4.27 45.59
CA THR A 608 -17.25 -5.08 45.83
C THR A 608 -16.18 -4.84 44.78
N LEU A 609 -16.57 -4.88 43.50
CA LEU A 609 -15.63 -4.63 42.42
C LEU A 609 -15.07 -3.22 42.42
N TYR A 610 -15.90 -2.22 42.72
CA TYR A 610 -15.44 -0.84 42.78
C TYR A 610 -14.38 -0.65 43.84
N PHE A 611 -14.60 -1.15 45.06
CA PHE A 611 -13.59 -1.05 46.13
C PHE A 611 -12.34 -1.88 45.84
N LYS A 612 -12.47 -3.06 45.20
CA LYS A 612 -11.30 -3.81 44.72
C LYS A 612 -10.45 -3.01 43.76
N LEU A 613 -11.09 -2.40 42.75
CA LEU A 613 -10.37 -1.59 41.75
C LEU A 613 -9.72 -0.35 42.40
N ARG A 614 -10.47 0.31 43.31
CA ARG A 614 -9.96 1.46 44.08
C ARG A 614 -8.71 1.09 44.88
N ASP A 615 -8.75 -0.03 45.58
CA ASP A 615 -7.64 -0.49 46.42
C ASP A 615 -6.44 -0.94 45.57
N MET A 616 -6.69 -1.57 44.40
CA MET A 616 -5.63 -1.90 43.42
C MET A 616 -4.89 -0.64 42.98
N LEU A 617 -5.60 0.42 42.61
CA LEU A 617 -5.01 1.69 42.22
C LEU A 617 -4.26 2.36 43.39
N ALA A 618 -4.87 2.42 44.57
CA ALA A 618 -4.26 3.02 45.75
C ALA A 618 -2.92 2.35 46.08
N VAL A 619 -2.89 1.03 46.11
CA VAL A 619 -1.67 0.26 46.38
C VAL A 619 -0.66 0.41 45.22
N THR A 620 -1.10 0.40 43.97
CA THR A 620 -0.18 0.56 42.83
C THR A 620 0.51 1.94 42.87
N VAL A 621 -0.23 3.00 43.16
CA VAL A 621 0.33 4.35 43.26
C VAL A 621 1.21 4.49 44.52
N ASP A 622 0.82 3.91 45.63
CA ASP A 622 1.64 3.89 46.84
C ASP A 622 2.96 3.17 46.63
N ASP A 623 2.95 1.98 46.03
CA ASP A 623 4.17 1.23 45.68
C ASP A 623 5.12 2.04 44.77
N LEU A 624 4.58 2.91 43.93
CA LEU A 624 5.38 3.70 42.96
C LEU A 624 5.82 5.07 43.51
N LYS A 625 4.98 5.73 44.27
CA LYS A 625 5.14 7.16 44.63
C LYS A 625 5.18 7.39 46.12
N HIS A 626 4.74 6.45 46.96
CA HIS A 626 4.55 6.57 48.41
C HIS A 626 3.64 7.75 48.76
N LYS A 627 2.58 7.93 47.93
CA LYS A 627 1.61 9.02 48.10
C LYS A 627 0.18 8.45 48.05
N PRO A 628 -0.71 8.96 48.90
CA PRO A 628 -2.10 8.50 48.89
C PRO A 628 -2.88 9.04 47.68
N LEU A 629 -3.86 8.27 47.21
CA LEU A 629 -4.86 8.77 46.30
C LEU A 629 -6.04 9.39 47.06
N THR A 630 -6.53 10.49 46.50
CA THR A 630 -7.78 11.14 46.93
C THR A 630 -8.86 10.92 45.86
N TRP A 631 -10.07 10.63 46.31
CA TRP A 631 -11.24 10.31 45.49
C TRP A 631 -12.23 11.47 45.58
N VAL A 632 -12.40 12.21 44.48
CA VAL A 632 -13.26 13.39 44.43
C VAL A 632 -14.47 13.07 43.55
N LYS A 633 -15.68 13.43 44.04
CA LYS A 633 -16.90 13.23 43.24
C LYS A 633 -16.75 13.86 41.87
N ALA A 634 -17.04 13.13 40.81
CA ALA A 634 -17.03 13.60 39.42
C ALA A 634 -18.43 13.48 38.81
N GLU A 635 -18.70 14.31 37.82
CA GLU A 635 -19.88 14.22 36.99
C GLU A 635 -19.58 13.39 35.75
N ALA A 636 -20.53 12.57 35.30
CA ALA A 636 -20.37 11.76 34.11
C ALA A 636 -20.37 12.65 32.85
N ALA A 637 -19.29 12.55 32.09
CA ALA A 637 -19.11 13.27 30.83
C ALA A 637 -19.35 12.37 29.59
N HIS A 638 -19.29 11.06 29.78
CA HIS A 638 -19.31 10.10 28.68
C HIS A 638 -20.50 9.13 28.81
N SER A 639 -20.99 8.64 27.69
CA SER A 639 -22.16 7.76 27.61
C SER A 639 -21.98 6.38 28.27
N TRP A 640 -20.74 5.95 28.49
CA TRP A 640 -20.41 4.70 29.19
C TRP A 640 -20.27 4.83 30.71
N GLU A 641 -20.29 6.04 31.23
CA GLU A 641 -20.10 6.34 32.66
C GLU A 641 -21.42 6.33 33.44
N HIS A 642 -21.38 5.78 34.65
CA HIS A 642 -22.54 5.80 35.51
C HIS A 642 -22.81 7.20 36.06
N PRO A 643 -24.03 7.77 35.95
CA PRO A 643 -24.27 9.17 36.26
C PRO A 643 -24.07 9.56 37.74
N LYS A 644 -23.97 8.59 38.65
CA LYS A 644 -23.81 8.85 40.09
C LYS A 644 -22.56 8.20 40.72
N ASN A 645 -22.00 7.18 40.08
CA ASN A 645 -20.90 6.37 40.64
C ASN A 645 -19.64 6.57 39.82
N LEU A 646 -19.13 7.81 39.86
CA LEU A 646 -17.92 8.24 39.20
C LEU A 646 -17.14 9.15 40.15
N ASN A 647 -15.83 8.91 40.24
CA ASN A 647 -14.93 9.74 41.00
C ASN A 647 -13.69 10.11 40.17
N ALA A 648 -13.20 11.32 40.32
CA ALA A 648 -11.86 11.70 39.87
C ALA A 648 -10.80 11.10 40.83
N ILE A 649 -9.68 10.69 40.24
CA ILE A 649 -8.52 10.14 40.93
C ILE A 649 -7.49 11.26 41.03
N VAL A 650 -7.15 11.66 42.23
CA VAL A 650 -6.21 12.75 42.47
C VAL A 650 -5.02 12.25 43.30
N CYS A 651 -3.81 12.57 42.89
CA CYS A 651 -2.56 12.30 43.58
C CYS A 651 -1.76 13.59 43.67
N ASP A 652 -1.38 14.02 44.88
CA ASP A 652 -0.58 15.23 45.11
C ASP A 652 -1.14 16.48 44.42
N GLY A 653 -2.46 16.64 44.45
CA GLY A 653 -3.17 17.77 43.80
C GLY A 653 -3.33 17.64 42.28
N VAL A 654 -2.76 16.62 41.63
CA VAL A 654 -2.87 16.35 40.20
C VAL A 654 -4.00 15.37 39.92
N THR A 655 -4.95 15.74 39.08
CA THR A 655 -5.99 14.82 38.60
C THR A 655 -5.39 13.88 37.57
N LEU A 656 -5.34 12.58 37.92
CA LEU A 656 -4.79 11.54 37.05
C LEU A 656 -5.82 10.99 36.06
N GLY A 657 -7.10 11.00 36.43
CA GLY A 657 -8.18 10.42 35.62
C GLY A 657 -9.41 10.09 36.44
N THR A 658 -10.15 9.03 36.06
CA THR A 658 -11.42 8.66 36.65
C THR A 658 -11.50 7.18 37.03
N ILE A 659 -12.29 6.88 38.05
CA ILE A 659 -12.74 5.54 38.44
C ILE A 659 -14.25 5.54 38.54
N GLY A 660 -14.90 4.55 37.96
CA GLY A 660 -16.35 4.50 37.94
C GLY A 660 -16.95 3.13 37.66
N VAL A 661 -18.26 3.14 37.69
CA VAL A 661 -19.09 2.01 37.30
C VAL A 661 -19.54 2.22 35.88
N ALA A 662 -19.55 1.19 35.05
CA ALA A 662 -20.09 1.27 33.70
C ALA A 662 -21.58 1.60 33.70
N HIS A 663 -22.04 2.41 32.75
CA HIS A 663 -23.44 2.81 32.63
C HIS A 663 -24.37 1.58 32.64
N PRO A 664 -25.51 1.59 33.37
CA PRO A 664 -26.38 0.41 33.49
C PRO A 664 -26.90 -0.14 32.15
N VAL A 665 -27.12 0.73 31.17
CA VAL A 665 -27.49 0.30 29.81
C VAL A 665 -26.37 -0.47 29.14
N VAL A 666 -25.13 0.02 29.22
CA VAL A 666 -23.95 -0.63 28.64
C VAL A 666 -23.68 -1.98 29.32
N SER A 667 -23.69 -2.01 30.66
CA SER A 667 -23.50 -3.25 31.41
C SER A 667 -24.54 -4.33 31.04
N LYS A 668 -25.83 -3.96 30.91
CA LYS A 668 -26.89 -4.89 30.50
C LYS A 668 -26.75 -5.40 29.07
N LYS A 669 -26.19 -4.60 28.16
CA LYS A 669 -25.90 -5.01 26.77
C LYS A 669 -24.65 -5.89 26.65
N ILE A 670 -23.73 -5.80 27.59
CA ILE A 670 -22.59 -6.73 27.72
C ILE A 670 -23.09 -8.06 28.28
N ASP A 671 -23.65 -8.05 29.48
CA ASP A 671 -24.30 -9.21 30.11
C ASP A 671 -25.36 -8.76 31.15
N LYS A 672 -26.50 -9.43 31.19
CA LYS A 672 -27.61 -9.05 32.06
C LYS A 672 -27.31 -9.13 33.58
N LYS A 673 -26.34 -9.95 33.96
CA LYS A 673 -25.89 -10.18 35.33
C LYS A 673 -24.56 -9.50 35.67
N ALA A 674 -23.95 -8.79 34.70
CA ALA A 674 -22.63 -8.24 34.86
C ALA A 674 -22.59 -7.04 35.83
N ALA A 675 -21.64 -7.12 36.78
CA ALA A 675 -21.05 -5.96 37.45
C ALA A 675 -19.78 -5.60 36.69
N ILE A 676 -19.66 -4.32 36.23
CA ILE A 676 -18.51 -3.83 35.47
C ILE A 676 -18.08 -2.51 36.08
N VAL A 677 -16.80 -2.42 36.42
CA VAL A 677 -16.17 -1.20 36.90
C VAL A 677 -14.90 -0.94 36.09
N PHE A 678 -14.55 0.32 35.94
CA PHE A 678 -13.38 0.74 35.19
C PHE A 678 -12.61 1.86 35.92
N ALA A 679 -11.34 1.99 35.57
CA ALA A 679 -10.54 3.15 35.87
C ALA A 679 -9.66 3.49 34.68
N GLU A 680 -9.55 4.77 34.35
CA GLU A 680 -8.62 5.26 33.36
C GLU A 680 -7.77 6.37 33.94
N ILE A 681 -6.45 6.27 33.88
CA ILE A 681 -5.50 7.25 34.38
C ILE A 681 -4.44 7.61 33.34
N ASP A 682 -3.98 8.84 33.37
CA ASP A 682 -2.86 9.32 32.58
C ASP A 682 -1.55 8.82 33.19
N ILE A 683 -0.84 7.97 32.46
CA ILE A 683 0.42 7.34 32.90
C ILE A 683 1.56 8.36 32.89
N ASP A 684 1.56 9.29 31.97
CA ASP A 684 2.61 10.30 31.85
C ASP A 684 2.47 11.31 33.00
N ALA A 685 1.24 11.70 33.35
CA ALA A 685 0.96 12.51 34.52
C ALA A 685 1.39 11.81 35.82
N LEU A 686 1.08 10.51 35.97
CA LEU A 686 1.55 9.72 37.11
C LEU A 686 3.08 9.63 37.16
N ALA A 687 3.74 9.42 36.00
CA ALA A 687 5.19 9.33 35.94
C ALA A 687 5.88 10.60 36.42
N ASN A 688 5.31 11.75 36.12
CA ASN A 688 5.85 13.07 36.47
C ASN A 688 5.62 13.47 37.95
N ILE A 689 4.76 12.76 38.71
CA ILE A 689 4.64 12.96 40.15
C ILE A 689 5.91 12.43 40.81
N GLY A 690 6.55 13.29 41.64
CA GLY A 690 7.73 12.90 42.42
C GLY A 690 7.37 11.86 43.50
N ALA A 691 8.18 10.80 43.61
CA ALA A 691 8.02 9.84 44.71
C ALA A 691 8.53 10.39 46.01
N GLU A 692 7.83 10.13 47.10
CA GLU A 692 8.32 10.45 48.42
C GLU A 692 9.39 9.45 48.85
N ARG A 693 10.40 9.94 49.56
CA ARG A 693 11.40 9.06 50.19
C ARG A 693 10.86 8.52 51.47
N ILE A 694 10.70 7.21 51.54
CA ILE A 694 10.41 6.52 52.81
C ILE A 694 11.59 6.74 53.76
N LYS A 695 11.33 7.33 54.93
CA LYS A 695 12.28 7.35 56.01
C LYS A 695 11.93 6.21 56.96
N TYR A 696 12.90 5.38 57.29
CA TYR A 696 12.71 4.40 58.33
C TYR A 696 12.46 5.12 59.67
N VAL A 697 11.34 4.79 60.31
CA VAL A 697 11.01 5.24 61.67
C VAL A 697 11.03 4.00 62.55
N GLU A 698 11.91 4.00 63.54
CA GLU A 698 12.02 2.89 64.48
C GLU A 698 10.67 2.74 65.25
N PRO A 699 10.09 1.53 65.27
CA PRO A 699 8.89 1.32 66.08
C PRO A 699 9.15 1.65 67.57
N SER A 700 8.17 2.27 68.22
CA SER A 700 8.27 2.52 69.64
C SER A 700 8.54 1.25 70.44
N ARG A 701 9.51 1.27 71.34
CA ARG A 701 9.82 0.21 72.31
C ARG A 701 8.88 0.23 73.52
N PHE A 702 8.05 1.24 73.64
CA PHE A 702 7.10 1.42 74.70
C PHE A 702 5.70 0.95 74.30
N PRO A 703 4.94 0.35 75.25
CA PRO A 703 3.61 -0.11 74.93
C PRO A 703 2.69 1.04 74.55
N GLY A 704 1.96 0.86 73.43
CA GLY A 704 0.89 1.78 73.00
C GLY A 704 -0.41 1.56 73.78
N MET A 705 -1.35 2.47 73.61
CA MET A 705 -2.74 2.35 74.15
C MET A 705 -3.72 2.38 72.99
N GLU A 706 -4.80 1.64 73.09
CA GLU A 706 -5.91 1.61 72.13
C GLU A 706 -7.17 2.16 72.79
N GLN A 707 -7.91 2.98 72.00
CA GLN A 707 -9.19 3.49 72.50
C GLN A 707 -10.25 3.33 71.40
N ASP A 708 -11.34 2.58 71.72
CA ASP A 708 -12.48 2.42 70.86
C ASP A 708 -13.52 3.49 71.15
N LEU A 709 -13.94 4.20 70.11
CA LEU A 709 -14.99 5.22 70.19
C LEU A 709 -16.06 4.94 69.21
N THR A 710 -17.34 4.91 69.63
CA THR A 710 -18.47 4.67 68.74
C THR A 710 -19.26 5.97 68.62
N PHE A 711 -19.39 6.45 67.41
CA PHE A 711 -20.16 7.67 67.14
C PHE A 711 -21.45 7.37 66.39
N ILE A 712 -22.54 8.03 66.69
CA ILE A 712 -23.78 8.00 65.94
C ILE A 712 -23.61 8.91 64.73
N CYS A 713 -23.33 8.31 63.58
CA CYS A 713 -22.99 9.02 62.37
C CYS A 713 -23.12 8.12 61.13
N ASP A 714 -23.65 8.67 60.05
CA ASP A 714 -23.83 7.97 58.78
C ASP A 714 -22.54 7.87 57.97
N LYS A 715 -21.58 8.80 58.22
CA LYS A 715 -20.37 8.94 57.46
C LYS A 715 -19.11 8.95 58.34
N TYR A 716 -18.07 8.28 57.88
CA TYR A 716 -16.78 8.25 58.61
C TYR A 716 -15.98 9.59 58.49
N GLU A 717 -16.21 10.33 57.40
CA GLU A 717 -15.39 11.53 57.07
C GLU A 717 -15.35 12.58 58.18
N PRO A 718 -16.48 12.97 58.83
CA PRO A 718 -16.42 13.91 59.97
C PRO A 718 -15.53 13.42 61.11
N ILE A 719 -15.60 12.09 61.41
CA ILE A 719 -14.79 11.50 62.48
C ILE A 719 -13.31 11.55 62.12
N LYS A 720 -12.97 11.24 60.91
CA LYS A 720 -11.59 11.29 60.39
C LYS A 720 -11.04 12.72 60.46
N GLN A 721 -11.79 13.69 59.96
CA GLN A 721 -11.42 15.09 59.96
C GLN A 721 -11.21 15.64 61.37
N ALA A 722 -12.05 15.25 62.33
CA ALA A 722 -11.90 15.70 63.74
C ALA A 722 -10.63 15.09 64.39
N ILE A 723 -10.30 13.85 64.10
CA ILE A 723 -9.08 13.19 64.58
C ILE A 723 -7.82 13.81 63.92
N GLU A 724 -7.87 14.12 62.64
CA GLU A 724 -6.79 14.77 61.90
C GLU A 724 -6.60 16.25 62.37
N ALA A 725 -7.71 16.96 62.61
CA ALA A 725 -7.67 18.33 63.11
C ALA A 725 -7.12 18.43 64.57
N ALA A 726 -7.25 17.39 65.37
CA ALA A 726 -6.63 17.32 66.66
C ALA A 726 -5.09 17.35 66.61
N ASN A 727 -4.53 16.99 65.43
CA ASN A 727 -3.07 17.03 65.10
C ASN A 727 -2.18 16.58 66.23
N SER A 728 -2.60 15.55 67.00
CA SER A 728 -1.83 15.02 68.13
C SER A 728 -0.71 14.09 67.67
N PRO A 729 0.55 14.36 68.04
CA PRO A 729 1.68 13.46 67.75
C PRO A 729 1.59 12.11 68.41
N LEU A 730 0.62 11.92 69.36
CA LEU A 730 0.38 10.67 70.07
C LEU A 730 -0.46 9.69 69.25
N VAL A 731 -1.27 10.20 68.36
CA VAL A 731 -2.09 9.34 67.42
C VAL A 731 -1.22 8.77 66.36
N ASN A 732 -1.03 7.44 66.42
CA ASN A 732 -0.20 6.70 65.48
C ASN A 732 -1.03 6.14 64.30
N LYS A 733 -2.21 5.56 64.62
CA LYS A 733 -3.08 4.93 63.60
C LYS A 733 -4.53 5.04 64.03
N VAL A 734 -5.38 5.16 63.05
CA VAL A 734 -6.83 5.08 63.21
C VAL A 734 -7.41 3.97 62.33
N ALA A 735 -8.29 3.15 62.87
CA ALA A 735 -8.98 2.09 62.10
C ALA A 735 -10.48 2.12 62.38
N VAL A 736 -11.28 1.92 61.35
CA VAL A 736 -12.71 1.64 61.54
C VAL A 736 -12.85 0.18 61.95
N VAL A 737 -13.41 -0.06 63.17
CA VAL A 737 -13.56 -1.40 63.74
C VAL A 737 -14.87 -2.02 63.23
N GLY A 738 -15.91 -1.23 63.11
CA GLY A 738 -17.20 -1.69 62.61
C GLY A 738 -18.26 -0.61 62.46
N THR A 739 -19.32 -0.94 61.77
CA THR A 739 -20.50 -0.11 61.62
C THR A 739 -21.71 -0.91 62.09
N TYR A 740 -22.61 -0.27 62.83
CA TYR A 740 -23.82 -0.90 63.33
C TYR A 740 -24.99 0.04 63.11
N THR A 741 -26.15 -0.50 62.82
CA THR A 741 -27.39 0.26 62.67
C THR A 741 -28.46 -0.26 63.63
N ASP A 742 -29.00 0.63 64.46
CA ASP A 742 -30.07 0.34 65.37
C ASP A 742 -31.15 1.43 65.36
N ASP A 743 -32.08 1.41 66.31
CA ASP A 743 -33.18 2.38 66.37
C ASP A 743 -32.71 3.84 66.56
N ALA A 744 -31.48 4.07 67.04
CA ALA A 744 -30.85 5.38 67.18
C ALA A 744 -30.16 5.89 65.92
N GLY A 745 -30.10 5.05 64.86
CA GLY A 745 -29.44 5.35 63.63
C GLY A 745 -28.18 4.53 63.37
N LYS A 746 -27.40 4.91 62.36
CA LYS A 746 -26.11 4.27 62.04
C LYS A 746 -25.03 4.76 63.01
N SER A 747 -24.25 3.87 63.49
CA SER A 747 -23.09 4.16 64.34
C SER A 747 -21.81 3.56 63.73
N ILE A 748 -20.69 4.28 63.90
CA ILE A 748 -19.35 3.89 63.42
C ILE A 748 -18.42 3.81 64.62
N THR A 749 -17.77 2.66 64.81
CA THR A 749 -16.74 2.45 65.83
C THR A 749 -15.38 2.62 65.21
N VAL A 750 -14.61 3.55 65.76
CA VAL A 750 -13.21 3.77 65.39
C VAL A 750 -12.31 3.38 66.53
N ARG A 751 -11.20 2.74 66.19
CA ARG A 751 -10.09 2.45 67.11
C ARG A 751 -8.92 3.41 66.79
N ILE A 752 -8.51 4.15 67.82
CA ILE A 752 -7.38 5.05 67.76
C ILE A 752 -6.24 4.43 68.53
N PHE A 753 -5.07 4.29 67.86
CA PHE A 753 -3.86 3.76 68.41
C PHE A 753 -2.96 4.93 68.82
N PHE A 754 -2.56 4.96 70.10
CA PHE A 754 -1.71 5.97 70.70
C PHE A 754 -0.33 5.37 71.06
N SER A 755 0.74 6.03 70.75
CA SER A 755 2.10 5.69 71.13
C SER A 755 3.02 6.91 71.20
N HIS A 756 4.11 6.80 71.96
CA HIS A 756 5.18 7.77 72.02
C HIS A 756 6.52 7.07 71.81
N ALA A 757 7.45 7.69 71.07
CA ALA A 757 8.70 7.05 70.73
C ALA A 757 9.65 6.80 71.89
N GLU A 758 9.58 7.61 72.93
CA GLU A 758 10.59 7.66 74.02
C GLU A 758 10.03 7.29 75.42
N ARG A 759 8.73 7.09 75.57
CA ARG A 759 8.11 6.78 76.88
C ARG A 759 6.74 6.12 76.74
N THR A 760 6.30 5.49 77.84
CA THR A 760 4.92 5.02 77.95
C THR A 760 3.98 6.19 78.16
N LEU A 761 2.79 6.16 77.55
CA LEU A 761 1.76 7.19 77.73
C LEU A 761 1.00 6.98 79.04
N THR A 762 0.52 8.11 79.65
CA THR A 762 -0.45 8.06 80.71
C THR A 762 -1.89 8.08 80.18
N ARG A 763 -2.81 7.63 81.04
CA ARG A 763 -4.22 7.61 80.68
C ARG A 763 -4.79 9.02 80.49
N GLU A 764 -4.29 9.97 81.29
CA GLU A 764 -4.69 11.37 81.23
C GLU A 764 -4.32 12.03 79.88
N GLU A 765 -3.13 11.71 79.36
CA GLU A 765 -2.64 12.23 78.08
C GLU A 765 -3.49 11.77 76.90
N VAL A 766 -3.82 10.47 76.90
CA VAL A 766 -4.68 9.88 75.84
C VAL A 766 -6.11 10.43 76.02
N GLN A 767 -6.64 10.53 77.24
CA GLN A 767 -7.98 11.02 77.43
C GLN A 767 -8.15 12.49 77.01
N ALA A 768 -7.14 13.30 77.21
CA ALA A 768 -7.20 14.72 76.77
C ALA A 768 -7.38 14.84 75.27
N VAL A 769 -6.72 13.97 74.48
CA VAL A 769 -6.86 13.96 72.97
C VAL A 769 -8.26 13.42 72.62
N VAL A 770 -8.70 12.37 73.27
CA VAL A 770 -10.02 11.79 73.06
C VAL A 770 -11.15 12.78 73.35
N ASP A 771 -11.04 13.46 74.48
CA ASP A 771 -12.06 14.48 74.87
C ASP A 771 -12.08 15.64 73.88
N GLY A 772 -10.94 16.06 73.32
CA GLY A 772 -10.84 17.06 72.27
C GLY A 772 -11.55 16.68 71.01
N VAL A 773 -11.34 15.42 70.52
CA VAL A 773 -12.00 14.84 69.36
C VAL A 773 -13.51 14.73 69.61
N ILE A 774 -13.93 14.27 70.75
CA ILE A 774 -15.35 14.13 71.07
C ILE A 774 -16.00 15.53 71.07
N ALA A 775 -15.42 16.50 71.74
CA ALA A 775 -15.96 17.87 71.80
C ALA A 775 -16.07 18.55 70.42
N ASP A 776 -15.13 18.27 69.53
CA ASP A 776 -15.18 18.83 68.15
C ASP A 776 -16.28 18.17 67.34
N LEU A 777 -16.47 16.83 67.45
CA LEU A 777 -17.54 16.12 66.79
C LEU A 777 -18.91 16.50 67.31
N GLU A 778 -19.06 16.71 68.63
CA GLU A 778 -20.32 17.15 69.19
C GLU A 778 -20.74 18.53 68.72
N LYS A 779 -19.80 19.47 68.44
CA LYS A 779 -20.11 20.75 67.80
C LYS A 779 -20.63 20.60 66.38
N GLN A 780 -20.25 19.52 65.74
CA GLN A 780 -20.70 19.17 64.39
C GLN A 780 -22.00 18.32 64.41
N GLY A 781 -22.56 18.04 65.57
CA GLY A 781 -23.78 17.26 65.74
C GLY A 781 -23.57 15.75 65.70
N VAL A 782 -22.32 15.25 65.76
CA VAL A 782 -21.96 13.83 65.81
C VAL A 782 -21.76 13.47 67.29
N MET A 783 -22.66 12.60 67.79
CA MET A 783 -22.68 12.23 69.25
C MET A 783 -21.93 10.93 69.49
N LEU A 784 -21.18 10.91 70.59
CA LEU A 784 -20.60 9.67 71.11
C LEU A 784 -21.75 8.77 71.60
N LYS A 785 -21.77 7.50 71.16
CA LYS A 785 -22.70 6.47 71.65
C LYS A 785 -22.21 5.97 72.99
N LYS A 786 -23.06 6.22 74.03
CA LYS A 786 -22.77 5.78 75.42
C LYS A 786 -22.94 4.27 75.58
#